data_aebb8a00d4917f87e3685cd461aeaa3b
#
_entry.id   aebb8a00d4917f87e3685cd461aeaa3b
#
_cell.length_a   1.000
_cell.length_b   1.000
_cell.length_c   1.000
_cell.angle_alpha   90.00
_cell.angle_beta   90.00
_cell.angle_gamma   90.00
#
_symmetry.space_group_name_H-M   'P 1'
#
loop_
_entity.id
_entity.type
_entity.pdbx_description
1 polymer ?
#
loop_
_entity_poly.entity_id
_entity_poly.type
_entity_poly.pdbx_seq_one_letter_code
_entity_poly.pdbx_strand_id
1 'polypeptide(L)'
;MERTTSPSLAARGLSPQAVERSRQKHGSNALTKQGRSGFGKQLLSNFGDPIIKILLAALLLNLLFVFKEQNWFESVGIAIAIFLATFVSTLSEYGSESAFLRLQQEAQSLRCRVMREGKIALIPLEEVVVGDLVLLESGERIPADGLLVEGKLAVDQSSLNGESREAQKIPGNTREGWDLSRENQLFRGTVVCAGNGLMQVQRVGDSTFYGGMARQMQQDTRQSPLKLRLEQLADTLSRLGFAAAILVALADLLGEVWQLTGFQTPALLSLFSQPPQCLGLLLESLTLAVTVLVVAVPEGLPMMITVVLSSNMRRMLKDHVLVRKLVGIETSGSLNILFTDKTGTLTRGKLQVRELVTGEGGHFASPQSLREHSLPLYRLCFLCGAYNNESTLSGQGQPVGGNATDRALLQFFLTQARQYTAPAPSWRSPFDSRRKFSAVTLRDSGQTLTLVKGAPEQILPGCTQYLSADGSALPFSQEKVRRTWQELTKKSYRVLALAYAPGETSGSTLSGLTFLGLIAIGDTLRPQVKKAVEQVRRAGVQVVMITGDNKDTALAMGEKAGLCRENDRLALTHDELAALSDEEVKALLPRLRVVARAMPQDKSRLVTLAQEMGLVAGMTGDGINDAPALKLSDVGFAMGSGTEVAKEAGDIVILDDNFQSIGKAILYGRTIFKSIRKFIVFQLTMNLCAVGVSVLGPFLGVENPITVVQMLWVNIIMDTLAALAYAGEAPLEEYMEEPPKKRDEPIFTSAMLHQVLCMGFYTILLCLAFLKLPLLTQVLPPQQASFYLLTGFFALFIFCGVFNSFNARTERLNLLAHLGKNPRFLFIMVMVGLVQCLLIYRGGSLFRTSPLPLPAFQLVLLLAFSVIPVDFVRKLILRRGPGGRLRRSRSPF
;
A
#
# COMPACT_ATOMS: atom_id res chain seq x y z
N MET A 1 58.91 -21.11 -15.98
CA MET A 1 58.39 -20.03 -16.86
C MET A 1 56.91 -19.86 -16.65
N GLU A 2 56.60 -19.09 -15.62
CA GLU A 2 55.23 -18.74 -15.25
C GLU A 2 54.70 -17.63 -16.16
N ARG A 3 53.63 -17.89 -16.83
CA ARG A 3 52.86 -16.84 -17.50
C ARG A 3 51.94 -16.18 -16.49
N THR A 4 52.42 -15.09 -15.92
CA THR A 4 51.58 -14.10 -15.24
C THR A 4 50.59 -13.53 -16.20
N THR A 5 49.35 -13.99 -16.17
CA THR A 5 48.23 -13.34 -16.85
C THR A 5 47.83 -12.09 -16.08
N SER A 6 47.94 -10.95 -16.71
CA SER A 6 47.69 -9.61 -16.24
C SER A 6 46.27 -9.46 -15.65
N PRO A 7 46.09 -8.81 -14.49
CA PRO A 7 44.78 -8.59 -13.88
C PRO A 7 43.97 -7.42 -14.47
N SER A 8 44.28 -6.95 -15.67
CA SER A 8 43.86 -5.61 -16.13
C SER A 8 42.54 -5.54 -16.91
N LEU A 9 41.92 -6.67 -17.32
CA LEU A 9 40.60 -6.64 -17.97
C LEU A 9 39.44 -6.97 -17.06
N ALA A 10 39.65 -7.76 -16.01
CA ALA A 10 38.61 -8.08 -15.03
C ALA A 10 38.19 -6.88 -14.13
N ALA A 11 39.08 -5.91 -13.95
CA ALA A 11 38.87 -4.75 -13.10
C ALA A 11 38.01 -3.63 -13.68
N ARG A 12 37.68 -3.64 -14.97
CA ARG A 12 36.90 -2.56 -15.61
C ARG A 12 35.43 -2.84 -15.86
N GLY A 13 34.95 -4.08 -15.75
CA GLY A 13 33.59 -4.47 -16.09
C GLY A 13 33.29 -4.40 -17.59
N LEU A 14 32.05 -4.71 -17.96
CA LEU A 14 31.62 -4.82 -19.37
C LEU A 14 31.49 -3.45 -20.04
N SER A 15 31.81 -3.40 -21.34
CA SER A 15 31.47 -2.25 -22.21
C SER A 15 29.99 -2.34 -22.66
N PRO A 16 29.36 -1.21 -23.09
CA PRO A 16 27.97 -1.21 -23.57
C PRO A 16 27.70 -2.22 -24.70
N GLN A 17 28.65 -2.39 -25.62
CA GLN A 17 28.55 -3.39 -26.70
C GLN A 17 28.60 -4.82 -26.16
N ALA A 18 29.42 -5.09 -25.14
CA ALA A 18 29.51 -6.39 -24.50
C ALA A 18 28.24 -6.72 -23.71
N VAL A 19 27.63 -5.74 -23.05
CA VAL A 19 26.34 -5.86 -22.38
C VAL A 19 25.27 -6.29 -23.38
N GLU A 20 25.19 -5.62 -24.54
CA GLU A 20 24.16 -5.95 -25.51
C GLU A 20 24.36 -7.34 -26.13
N ARG A 21 25.60 -7.72 -26.45
CA ARG A 21 25.93 -9.09 -26.88
C ARG A 21 25.56 -10.16 -25.82
N SER A 22 25.84 -9.88 -24.55
CA SER A 22 25.49 -10.79 -23.46
C SER A 22 23.98 -10.92 -23.31
N ARG A 23 23.23 -9.81 -23.44
CA ARG A 23 21.77 -9.80 -23.42
C ARG A 23 21.16 -10.62 -24.55
N GLN A 24 21.68 -10.50 -25.75
CA GLN A 24 21.21 -11.27 -26.91
C GLN A 24 21.49 -12.77 -26.74
N LYS A 25 22.63 -13.14 -26.14
CA LYS A 25 23.05 -14.54 -25.98
C LYS A 25 22.40 -15.24 -24.79
N HIS A 26 22.23 -14.55 -23.66
CA HIS A 26 21.81 -15.12 -22.38
C HIS A 26 20.46 -14.62 -21.88
N GLY A 27 19.85 -13.67 -22.56
CA GLY A 27 18.60 -13.02 -22.14
C GLY A 27 18.79 -11.95 -21.09
N SER A 28 17.67 -11.44 -20.56
CA SER A 28 17.62 -10.49 -19.45
C SER A 28 17.51 -11.22 -18.11
N ASN A 29 17.81 -10.52 -17.03
CA ASN A 29 17.62 -11.07 -15.68
C ASN A 29 16.15 -11.02 -15.18
N ALA A 30 15.20 -10.79 -16.10
CA ALA A 30 13.78 -10.91 -15.80
C ALA A 30 13.37 -12.37 -15.64
N LEU A 31 12.51 -12.64 -14.65
CA LEU A 31 11.84 -13.95 -14.53
C LEU A 31 10.64 -13.97 -15.47
N THR A 32 10.42 -15.11 -16.14
CA THR A 32 9.24 -15.26 -16.99
C THR A 32 7.98 -15.26 -16.11
N LYS A 33 7.21 -14.18 -16.20
CA LYS A 33 5.87 -14.10 -15.60
C LYS A 33 4.92 -14.89 -16.48
N GLN A 34 3.90 -15.55 -15.88
CA GLN A 34 2.82 -16.17 -16.67
C GLN A 34 2.29 -15.12 -17.66
N GLY A 35 2.31 -15.49 -18.94
CA GLY A 35 1.89 -14.61 -20.01
C GLY A 35 0.46 -14.13 -19.78
N ARG A 36 0.27 -12.83 -19.79
CA ARG A 36 -1.03 -12.18 -19.73
C ARG A 36 -1.91 -12.73 -20.83
N SER A 37 -3.16 -13.04 -20.52
CA SER A 37 -4.16 -13.31 -21.56
C SER A 37 -4.35 -12.04 -22.38
N GLY A 38 -4.15 -12.11 -23.70
CA GLY A 38 -4.43 -10.97 -24.59
C GLY A 38 -5.89 -10.56 -24.48
N PHE A 39 -6.19 -9.28 -24.82
CA PHE A 39 -7.55 -8.74 -24.80
C PHE A 39 -8.59 -9.68 -25.43
N GLY A 40 -8.25 -10.25 -26.61
CA GLY A 40 -9.17 -11.19 -27.30
C GLY A 40 -9.43 -12.46 -26.52
N LYS A 41 -8.43 -13.01 -25.82
CA LYS A 41 -8.60 -14.20 -24.98
C LYS A 41 -9.43 -13.89 -23.73
N GLN A 42 -9.27 -12.70 -23.15
CA GLN A 42 -10.08 -12.26 -22.02
C GLN A 42 -11.53 -11.97 -22.45
N LEU A 43 -11.73 -11.36 -23.62
CA LEU A 43 -13.06 -11.17 -24.22
C LEU A 43 -13.76 -12.52 -24.41
N LEU A 44 -13.08 -13.50 -24.98
CA LEU A 44 -13.61 -14.86 -25.15
C LEU A 44 -13.89 -15.56 -23.82
N SER A 45 -13.03 -15.35 -22.81
CA SER A 45 -13.23 -15.86 -21.45
C SER A 45 -14.50 -15.29 -20.82
N ASN A 46 -14.77 -14.01 -21.03
CA ASN A 46 -15.95 -13.30 -20.49
C ASN A 46 -17.26 -13.78 -21.14
N PHE A 47 -17.22 -14.34 -22.37
CA PHE A 47 -18.39 -15.08 -22.92
C PHE A 47 -18.66 -16.40 -22.15
N GLY A 48 -17.74 -16.86 -21.33
CA GLY A 48 -17.92 -17.99 -20.42
C GLY A 48 -18.70 -17.66 -19.14
N ASP A 49 -19.01 -16.39 -18.89
CA ASP A 49 -19.80 -15.95 -17.75
C ASP A 49 -21.17 -16.60 -17.72
N PRO A 50 -21.66 -17.10 -16.56
CA PRO A 50 -22.97 -17.76 -16.44
C PRO A 50 -24.14 -16.91 -16.96
N ILE A 51 -24.10 -15.58 -16.75
CA ILE A 51 -25.14 -14.66 -17.15
C ILE A 51 -25.15 -14.48 -18.66
N ILE A 52 -23.97 -14.32 -19.26
CA ILE A 52 -23.82 -14.20 -20.70
C ILE A 52 -24.25 -15.50 -21.39
N LYS A 53 -24.00 -16.67 -20.83
CA LYS A 53 -24.52 -17.96 -21.31
C LYS A 53 -26.04 -18.03 -21.27
N ILE A 54 -26.67 -17.51 -20.22
CA ILE A 54 -28.14 -17.45 -20.11
C ILE A 54 -28.70 -16.50 -21.15
N LEU A 55 -28.09 -15.32 -21.33
CA LEU A 55 -28.48 -14.36 -22.38
C LEU A 55 -28.30 -14.95 -23.78
N LEU A 56 -27.23 -15.69 -24.04
CA LEU A 56 -27.01 -16.38 -25.30
C LEU A 56 -28.04 -17.50 -25.53
N ALA A 57 -28.42 -18.22 -24.48
CA ALA A 57 -29.49 -19.23 -24.55
C ALA A 57 -30.84 -18.56 -24.84
N ALA A 58 -31.15 -17.44 -24.17
CA ALA A 58 -32.36 -16.66 -24.44
C ALA A 58 -32.37 -16.09 -25.87
N LEU A 59 -31.22 -15.59 -26.36
CA LEU A 59 -31.06 -15.14 -27.74
C LEU A 59 -31.30 -16.30 -28.74
N LEU A 60 -30.75 -17.48 -28.45
CA LEU A 60 -30.94 -18.68 -29.32
C LEU A 60 -32.41 -19.10 -29.37
N LEU A 61 -33.08 -19.12 -28.22
CA LEU A 61 -34.51 -19.39 -28.13
C LEU A 61 -35.31 -18.33 -28.90
N ASN A 62 -35.00 -17.05 -28.71
CA ASN A 62 -35.69 -15.96 -29.42
C ASN A 62 -35.48 -16.05 -30.94
N LEU A 63 -34.29 -16.39 -31.41
CA LEU A 63 -33.98 -16.64 -32.82
C LEU A 63 -34.79 -17.81 -33.43
N LEU A 64 -35.08 -18.84 -32.68
CA LEU A 64 -35.94 -19.94 -33.15
C LEU A 64 -37.37 -19.50 -33.39
N PHE A 65 -37.84 -18.44 -32.71
CA PHE A 65 -39.19 -17.87 -32.86
C PHE A 65 -39.28 -16.74 -33.87
N VAL A 66 -38.19 -16.02 -34.14
CA VAL A 66 -38.13 -14.96 -35.18
C VAL A 66 -38.58 -15.46 -36.54
N PHE A 67 -38.35 -16.75 -36.87
CA PHE A 67 -38.80 -17.40 -38.07
C PHE A 67 -40.35 -17.48 -38.18
N LYS A 68 -41.06 -17.29 -37.04
CA LYS A 68 -42.52 -17.39 -37.00
C LYS A 68 -43.22 -16.01 -36.93
N GLU A 69 -42.61 -15.02 -36.27
CA GLU A 69 -43.24 -13.70 -35.98
C GLU A 69 -42.65 -12.49 -36.71
N GLN A 70 -41.58 -12.65 -37.51
CA GLN A 70 -40.89 -11.56 -38.26
C GLN A 70 -40.33 -10.42 -37.42
N ASN A 71 -40.23 -10.57 -36.09
CA ASN A 71 -39.74 -9.53 -35.15
C ASN A 71 -38.25 -9.68 -34.84
N TRP A 72 -37.39 -9.62 -35.87
CA TRP A 72 -35.94 -9.80 -35.75
C TRP A 72 -35.21 -8.64 -35.02
N PHE A 73 -35.85 -7.49 -34.85
CA PHE A 73 -35.25 -6.31 -34.20
C PHE A 73 -34.87 -6.56 -32.73
N GLU A 74 -35.70 -7.30 -32.00
CA GLU A 74 -35.47 -7.60 -30.59
C GLU A 74 -34.27 -8.54 -30.42
N SER A 75 -34.16 -9.57 -31.24
CA SER A 75 -33.03 -10.51 -31.24
C SER A 75 -31.70 -9.82 -31.58
N VAL A 76 -31.69 -8.93 -32.58
CA VAL A 76 -30.52 -8.13 -32.93
C VAL A 76 -30.16 -7.16 -31.80
N GLY A 77 -31.17 -6.56 -31.16
CA GLY A 77 -30.96 -5.71 -29.98
C GLY A 77 -30.29 -6.44 -28.84
N ILE A 78 -30.75 -7.65 -28.50
CA ILE A 78 -30.14 -8.51 -27.47
C ILE A 78 -28.73 -8.89 -27.87
N ALA A 79 -28.46 -9.27 -29.11
CA ALA A 79 -27.11 -9.63 -29.57
C ALA A 79 -26.13 -8.45 -29.48
N ILE A 80 -26.54 -7.27 -29.92
CA ILE A 80 -25.74 -6.04 -29.81
C ILE A 80 -25.47 -5.71 -28.32
N ALA A 81 -26.48 -5.84 -27.49
CA ALA A 81 -26.36 -5.53 -26.07
C ALA A 81 -25.45 -6.48 -25.35
N ILE A 82 -25.50 -7.81 -25.61
CA ILE A 82 -24.57 -8.81 -25.11
C ILE A 82 -23.12 -8.46 -25.51
N PHE A 83 -22.93 -8.14 -26.80
CA PHE A 83 -21.60 -7.78 -27.31
C PHE A 83 -21.08 -6.52 -26.63
N LEU A 84 -21.86 -5.47 -26.52
CA LEU A 84 -21.50 -4.20 -25.90
C LEU A 84 -21.18 -4.38 -24.40
N ALA A 85 -22.04 -5.10 -23.67
CA ALA A 85 -21.83 -5.38 -22.25
C ALA A 85 -20.52 -6.15 -22.04
N THR A 86 -20.31 -7.23 -22.79
CA THR A 86 -19.08 -8.03 -22.70
C THR A 86 -17.85 -7.23 -23.11
N PHE A 87 -17.95 -6.44 -24.18
CA PHE A 87 -16.84 -5.60 -24.66
C PHE A 87 -16.47 -4.49 -23.67
N VAL A 88 -17.46 -3.75 -23.15
CA VAL A 88 -17.24 -2.66 -22.20
C VAL A 88 -16.68 -3.19 -20.87
N SER A 89 -17.23 -4.30 -20.37
CA SER A 89 -16.71 -4.97 -19.17
C SER A 89 -15.27 -5.41 -19.36
N THR A 90 -14.97 -6.12 -20.47
CA THR A 90 -13.61 -6.55 -20.80
C THR A 90 -12.64 -5.39 -20.97
N LEU A 91 -13.07 -4.32 -21.64
CA LEU A 91 -12.24 -3.11 -21.85
C LEU A 91 -11.90 -2.42 -20.53
N SER A 92 -12.88 -2.30 -19.66
CA SER A 92 -12.70 -1.69 -18.33
C SER A 92 -11.79 -2.53 -17.44
N GLU A 93 -12.03 -3.83 -17.37
CA GLU A 93 -11.22 -4.79 -16.61
C GLU A 93 -9.78 -4.84 -17.13
N TYR A 94 -9.60 -5.05 -18.44
CA TYR A 94 -8.30 -5.05 -19.09
C TYR A 94 -7.55 -3.74 -18.94
N GLY A 95 -8.22 -2.60 -19.05
CA GLY A 95 -7.63 -1.28 -18.86
C GLY A 95 -7.16 -1.05 -17.42
N SER A 96 -7.99 -1.42 -16.45
CA SER A 96 -7.68 -1.26 -15.02
C SER A 96 -6.55 -2.17 -14.57
N GLU A 97 -6.58 -3.44 -14.99
CA GLU A 97 -5.52 -4.42 -14.73
C GLU A 97 -4.20 -4.02 -15.38
N SER A 98 -4.23 -3.49 -16.62
CA SER A 98 -3.04 -2.98 -17.31
C SER A 98 -2.40 -1.82 -16.58
N ALA A 99 -3.22 -0.87 -16.15
CA ALA A 99 -2.75 0.29 -15.43
C ALA A 99 -2.15 -0.11 -14.08
N PHE A 100 -2.76 -1.07 -13.41
CA PHE A 100 -2.27 -1.63 -12.15
C PHE A 100 -0.92 -2.32 -12.34
N LEU A 101 -0.78 -3.24 -13.30
CA LEU A 101 0.45 -3.98 -13.56
C LEU A 101 1.60 -3.05 -13.96
N ARG A 102 1.34 -2.02 -14.78
CA ARG A 102 2.36 -1.02 -15.12
C ARG A 102 2.85 -0.27 -13.88
N LEU A 103 1.95 0.21 -13.04
CA LEU A 103 2.31 0.89 -11.80
C LEU A 103 3.08 -0.01 -10.85
N GLN A 104 2.70 -1.27 -10.75
CA GLN A 104 3.40 -2.26 -9.95
C GLN A 104 4.81 -2.56 -10.50
N GLN A 105 4.97 -2.63 -11.82
CA GLN A 105 6.28 -2.82 -12.45
C GLN A 105 7.20 -1.62 -12.24
N GLU A 106 6.73 -0.40 -12.46
CA GLU A 106 7.47 0.82 -12.17
C GLU A 106 7.88 0.90 -10.69
N ALA A 107 6.99 0.44 -9.81
CA ALA A 107 7.17 0.42 -8.38
C ALA A 107 8.13 -0.67 -7.88
N GLN A 108 8.24 -1.79 -8.58
CA GLN A 108 9.04 -2.96 -8.21
C GLN A 108 10.43 -2.99 -8.84
N SER A 109 10.86 -1.95 -9.56
CA SER A 109 12.20 -1.91 -10.16
C SER A 109 13.28 -1.87 -9.06
N LEU A 110 13.64 -3.04 -8.53
CA LEU A 110 14.80 -3.24 -7.69
C LEU A 110 16.04 -2.82 -8.49
N ARG A 111 16.95 -2.10 -7.86
CA ARG A 111 18.18 -1.64 -8.50
C ARG A 111 19.38 -2.27 -7.81
N CYS A 112 20.41 -2.56 -8.56
CA CYS A 112 21.68 -3.06 -8.06
C CYS A 112 22.85 -2.22 -8.61
N ARG A 113 23.95 -2.24 -7.88
CA ARG A 113 25.17 -1.54 -8.22
C ARG A 113 26.08 -2.44 -9.05
N VAL A 114 26.36 -2.05 -10.27
CA VAL A 114 27.25 -2.78 -11.16
C VAL A 114 28.44 -1.92 -11.56
N MET A 115 29.57 -2.54 -11.78
CA MET A 115 30.76 -1.89 -12.33
C MET A 115 30.82 -2.17 -13.83
N ARG A 116 30.70 -1.12 -14.64
CA ARG A 116 30.84 -1.14 -16.10
C ARG A 116 31.82 -0.04 -16.54
N GLU A 117 32.77 -0.36 -17.39
CA GLU A 117 33.86 0.56 -17.87
C GLU A 117 34.59 1.27 -16.71
N GLY A 118 34.78 0.60 -15.58
CA GLY A 118 35.43 1.17 -14.39
C GLY A 118 34.59 2.18 -13.59
N LYS A 119 33.31 2.36 -13.95
CA LYS A 119 32.36 3.23 -13.23
C LYS A 119 31.26 2.41 -12.58
N ILE A 120 30.88 2.81 -11.36
CA ILE A 120 29.76 2.22 -10.64
C ILE A 120 28.48 2.85 -11.19
N ALA A 121 27.57 2.03 -11.72
CA ALA A 121 26.25 2.41 -12.19
C ALA A 121 25.17 1.71 -11.37
N LEU A 122 24.10 2.42 -11.06
CA LEU A 122 22.90 1.87 -10.41
C LEU A 122 21.89 1.51 -11.49
N ILE A 123 21.71 0.21 -11.77
CA ILE A 123 20.83 -0.28 -12.84
C ILE A 123 19.65 -1.08 -12.26
N PRO A 124 18.51 -1.16 -13.00
CA PRO A 124 17.44 -2.09 -12.65
C PRO A 124 17.93 -3.54 -12.63
N LEU A 125 17.40 -4.34 -11.72
CA LEU A 125 17.77 -5.77 -11.58
C LEU A 125 17.59 -6.55 -12.88
N GLU A 126 16.58 -6.20 -13.66
CA GLU A 126 16.25 -6.85 -14.93
C GLU A 126 17.29 -6.58 -16.03
N GLU A 127 18.10 -5.50 -15.89
CA GLU A 127 19.14 -5.11 -16.85
C GLU A 127 20.51 -5.75 -16.59
N VAL A 128 20.63 -6.54 -15.50
CA VAL A 128 21.84 -7.31 -15.20
C VAL A 128 22.01 -8.40 -16.26
N VAL A 129 23.24 -8.56 -16.76
CA VAL A 129 23.60 -9.54 -17.76
C VAL A 129 24.73 -10.46 -17.30
N VAL A 130 24.88 -11.61 -17.92
CA VAL A 130 26.02 -12.51 -17.66
C VAL A 130 27.34 -11.78 -17.95
N GLY A 131 28.27 -11.84 -16.99
CA GLY A 131 29.56 -11.16 -17.04
C GLY A 131 29.61 -9.82 -16.31
N ASP A 132 28.47 -9.26 -15.88
CA ASP A 132 28.46 -8.04 -15.05
C ASP A 132 29.20 -8.28 -13.73
N LEU A 133 29.88 -7.24 -13.25
CA LEU A 133 30.48 -7.19 -11.92
C LEU A 133 29.55 -6.42 -10.97
N VAL A 134 28.97 -7.12 -10.01
CA VAL A 134 28.01 -6.58 -9.03
C VAL A 134 28.72 -6.32 -7.71
N LEU A 135 28.56 -5.12 -7.17
CA LEU A 135 29.02 -4.78 -5.82
C LEU A 135 27.94 -5.19 -4.82
N LEU A 136 28.35 -5.94 -3.80
CA LEU A 136 27.46 -6.45 -2.75
C LEU A 136 27.90 -5.93 -1.38
N GLU A 137 26.94 -5.41 -0.62
CA GLU A 137 27.12 -4.96 0.77
C GLU A 137 26.07 -5.59 1.68
N SER A 138 26.32 -5.52 2.98
CA SER A 138 25.37 -6.01 3.99
C SER A 138 23.99 -5.37 3.83
N GLY A 139 22.93 -6.19 3.81
CA GLY A 139 21.54 -5.78 3.61
C GLY A 139 21.08 -5.84 2.16
N GLU A 140 21.96 -6.14 1.21
CA GLU A 140 21.60 -6.27 -0.20
C GLU A 140 21.22 -7.70 -0.56
N ARG A 141 20.31 -7.82 -1.52
CA ARG A 141 19.94 -9.10 -2.09
C ARG A 141 20.80 -9.38 -3.33
N ILE A 142 21.25 -10.62 -3.45
CA ILE A 142 22.03 -11.06 -4.60
C ILE A 142 21.14 -11.11 -5.85
N PRO A 143 21.50 -10.33 -6.93
CA PRO A 143 20.59 -10.09 -8.03
C PRO A 143 20.50 -11.23 -9.04
N ALA A 144 21.53 -12.08 -9.14
CA ALA A 144 21.66 -13.14 -10.10
C ALA A 144 22.60 -14.22 -9.55
N ASP A 145 22.73 -15.39 -10.20
CA ASP A 145 23.71 -16.38 -9.77
C ASP A 145 25.09 -16.01 -10.29
N GLY A 146 26.11 -16.10 -9.43
CA GLY A 146 27.46 -15.69 -9.78
C GLY A 146 28.54 -16.22 -8.85
N LEU A 147 29.76 -15.83 -9.14
CA LEU A 147 30.95 -16.20 -8.34
C LEU A 147 31.48 -14.97 -7.60
N LEU A 148 31.82 -15.15 -6.32
CA LEU A 148 32.51 -14.14 -5.55
C LEU A 148 33.96 -14.04 -6.04
N VAL A 149 34.32 -12.86 -6.58
CA VAL A 149 35.65 -12.57 -7.14
C VAL A 149 36.56 -11.95 -6.08
N GLU A 150 36.00 -11.08 -5.26
CA GLU A 150 36.76 -10.31 -4.24
C GLU A 150 35.87 -10.09 -3.00
N GLY A 151 36.49 -10.03 -1.82
CA GLY A 151 35.82 -9.74 -0.56
C GLY A 151 35.48 -11.00 0.27
N LYS A 152 34.70 -10.81 1.34
CA LYS A 152 34.15 -11.89 2.18
C LYS A 152 32.72 -11.52 2.55
N LEU A 153 31.79 -12.47 2.44
CA LEU A 153 30.39 -12.27 2.72
C LEU A 153 29.87 -13.36 3.67
N ALA A 154 28.99 -12.97 4.59
CA ALA A 154 28.10 -13.89 5.27
C ALA A 154 26.72 -13.76 4.59
N VAL A 155 26.17 -14.86 4.07
CA VAL A 155 24.97 -14.86 3.24
C VAL A 155 23.90 -15.75 3.86
N ASP A 156 22.71 -15.20 4.06
CA ASP A 156 21.51 -15.97 4.40
C ASP A 156 20.93 -16.62 3.15
N GLN A 157 20.92 -17.95 3.14
CA GLN A 157 20.41 -18.78 2.05
C GLN A 157 19.06 -19.44 2.38
N SER A 158 18.41 -19.05 3.49
CA SER A 158 17.16 -19.62 3.98
C SER A 158 16.03 -19.57 2.93
N SER A 159 16.06 -18.57 2.04
CA SER A 159 15.11 -18.44 0.94
C SER A 159 15.21 -19.57 -0.11
N LEU A 160 16.30 -20.32 -0.13
CA LEU A 160 16.55 -21.40 -1.09
C LEU A 160 16.56 -22.79 -0.45
N ASN A 161 17.11 -22.93 0.77
CA ASN A 161 17.26 -24.21 1.44
C ASN A 161 16.45 -24.34 2.74
N GLY A 162 15.82 -23.26 3.20
CA GLY A 162 15.05 -23.24 4.46
C GLY A 162 15.91 -23.19 5.73
N GLU A 163 17.24 -23.19 5.63
CA GLU A 163 18.15 -23.17 6.79
C GLU A 163 18.52 -21.75 7.19
N SER A 164 18.26 -21.38 8.42
CA SER A 164 18.53 -20.03 8.96
C SER A 164 20.01 -19.76 9.29
N ARG A 165 20.93 -20.68 8.98
CA ARG A 165 22.36 -20.53 9.24
C ARG A 165 23.03 -19.75 8.12
N GLU A 166 23.75 -18.68 8.49
CA GLU A 166 24.53 -17.90 7.55
C GLU A 166 25.69 -18.71 6.94
N ALA A 167 25.75 -18.70 5.60
CA ALA A 167 26.85 -19.35 4.86
C ALA A 167 27.98 -18.35 4.64
N GLN A 168 29.19 -18.72 5.05
CA GLN A 168 30.39 -17.92 4.77
C GLN A 168 30.80 -18.10 3.31
N LYS A 169 31.04 -16.99 2.62
CA LYS A 169 31.43 -16.96 1.20
C LYS A 169 32.78 -16.26 1.05
N ILE A 170 33.68 -16.95 0.34
CA ILE A 170 35.05 -16.47 0.04
C ILE A 170 35.36 -16.66 -1.44
N PRO A 171 36.22 -15.84 -2.05
CA PRO A 171 36.62 -15.99 -3.45
C PRO A 171 37.26 -17.35 -3.72
N GLY A 172 36.93 -17.93 -4.88
CA GLY A 172 37.49 -19.20 -5.34
C GLY A 172 37.30 -19.43 -6.83
N ASN A 173 38.11 -20.31 -7.41
CA ASN A 173 38.16 -20.53 -8.88
C ASN A 173 37.31 -21.70 -9.40
N THR A 174 36.51 -22.35 -8.54
CA THR A 174 35.75 -23.55 -8.95
C THR A 174 34.51 -23.17 -9.75
N ARG A 175 34.50 -23.57 -11.04
CA ARG A 175 33.39 -23.29 -12.00
C ARG A 175 32.45 -24.51 -12.23
N GLU A 176 32.81 -25.70 -11.75
CA GLU A 176 32.06 -26.93 -12.02
C GLU A 176 30.96 -27.17 -11.00
N GLY A 177 29.74 -27.32 -11.48
CA GLY A 177 28.53 -27.61 -10.69
C GLY A 177 28.04 -26.47 -9.83
N TRP A 178 26.74 -26.23 -9.76
CA TRP A 178 26.10 -25.25 -8.89
C TRP A 178 25.54 -25.90 -7.63
N ASP A 179 26.08 -25.53 -6.47
CA ASP A 179 25.70 -26.13 -5.20
C ASP A 179 25.72 -25.03 -4.10
N LEU A 180 24.65 -24.97 -3.30
CA LEU A 180 24.48 -24.01 -2.20
C LEU A 180 25.56 -24.11 -1.11
N SER A 181 26.18 -25.29 -0.95
CA SER A 181 27.26 -25.53 0.02
C SER A 181 28.61 -24.91 -0.37
N ARG A 182 28.80 -24.52 -1.63
CA ARG A 182 30.09 -24.00 -2.10
C ARG A 182 30.34 -22.58 -1.63
N GLU A 183 31.55 -22.34 -1.14
CA GLU A 183 31.92 -21.05 -0.51
C GLU A 183 32.12 -19.91 -1.51
N ASN A 184 32.34 -20.15 -2.81
CA ASN A 184 32.57 -19.13 -3.83
C ASN A 184 31.36 -18.82 -4.68
N GLN A 185 30.24 -19.54 -4.49
CA GLN A 185 29.02 -19.38 -5.29
C GLN A 185 27.98 -18.57 -4.54
N LEU A 186 27.41 -17.63 -5.24
CA LEU A 186 26.35 -16.72 -4.78
C LEU A 186 25.10 -16.97 -5.63
N PHE A 187 23.94 -17.01 -4.97
CA PHE A 187 22.67 -17.38 -5.58
C PHE A 187 21.67 -16.25 -5.53
N ARG A 188 20.94 -16.08 -6.62
CA ARG A 188 19.85 -15.09 -6.72
C ARG A 188 18.86 -15.26 -5.58
N GLY A 189 18.44 -14.12 -5.01
CA GLY A 189 17.41 -14.09 -3.98
C GLY A 189 17.91 -14.29 -2.55
N THR A 190 19.17 -14.70 -2.35
CA THR A 190 19.82 -14.78 -1.04
C THR A 190 20.27 -13.41 -0.58
N VAL A 191 20.52 -13.24 0.72
CA VAL A 191 20.77 -11.96 1.37
C VAL A 191 22.14 -11.88 1.96
N VAL A 192 22.84 -10.79 1.71
CA VAL A 192 24.12 -10.51 2.37
C VAL A 192 23.86 -9.99 3.79
N CYS A 193 24.19 -10.79 4.82
CA CYS A 193 24.04 -10.44 6.23
C CYS A 193 25.19 -9.59 6.73
N ALA A 194 26.43 -9.92 6.32
CA ALA A 194 27.62 -9.18 6.72
C ALA A 194 28.71 -9.23 5.65
N GLY A 195 29.58 -8.23 5.65
CA GLY A 195 30.70 -8.12 4.74
C GLY A 195 30.40 -7.30 3.48
N ASN A 196 31.40 -7.25 2.61
CA ASN A 196 31.33 -6.65 1.28
C ASN A 196 32.08 -7.52 0.27
N GLY A 197 31.69 -7.45 -0.99
CA GLY A 197 32.32 -8.24 -2.03
C GLY A 197 31.93 -7.85 -3.45
N LEU A 198 32.74 -8.30 -4.40
CA LEU A 198 32.51 -8.15 -5.83
C LEU A 198 32.15 -9.50 -6.44
N MET A 199 30.98 -9.58 -7.05
CA MET A 199 30.45 -10.81 -7.68
C MET A 199 30.46 -10.67 -9.19
N GLN A 200 30.91 -11.71 -9.89
CA GLN A 200 30.74 -11.85 -11.34
C GLN A 200 29.52 -12.70 -11.66
N VAL A 201 28.56 -12.13 -12.41
CA VAL A 201 27.32 -12.82 -12.81
C VAL A 201 27.60 -13.93 -13.82
N GLN A 202 27.05 -15.12 -13.59
CA GLN A 202 27.18 -16.29 -14.44
C GLN A 202 25.85 -16.78 -15.03
N ARG A 203 24.72 -16.57 -14.33
CA ARG A 203 23.39 -16.94 -14.76
C ARG A 203 22.39 -15.85 -14.44
N VAL A 204 21.43 -15.64 -15.33
CA VAL A 204 20.40 -14.60 -15.21
C VAL A 204 19.00 -15.17 -15.46
N GLY A 205 17.99 -14.48 -14.96
CA GLY A 205 16.57 -14.78 -15.21
C GLY A 205 16.18 -16.19 -14.78
N ASP A 206 15.48 -16.90 -15.65
CA ASP A 206 14.98 -18.25 -15.38
C ASP A 206 16.06 -19.32 -15.32
N SER A 207 17.28 -19.03 -15.79
CA SER A 207 18.42 -19.95 -15.71
C SER A 207 19.10 -19.95 -14.34
N THR A 208 18.72 -19.02 -13.43
CA THR A 208 19.19 -19.00 -12.04
C THR A 208 18.54 -20.12 -11.24
N PHE A 209 19.19 -20.51 -10.13
CA PHE A 209 18.65 -21.51 -9.21
C PHE A 209 17.26 -21.12 -8.70
N TYR A 210 17.11 -19.84 -8.32
CA TYR A 210 15.83 -19.25 -7.90
C TYR A 210 14.80 -19.28 -9.04
N GLY A 211 15.21 -18.98 -10.27
CA GLY A 211 14.32 -18.98 -11.43
C GLY A 211 13.72 -20.36 -11.71
N GLY A 212 14.51 -21.43 -11.53
CA GLY A 212 14.03 -22.81 -11.61
C GLY A 212 12.97 -23.14 -10.56
N MET A 213 13.17 -22.71 -9.31
CA MET A 213 12.21 -22.88 -8.22
C MET A 213 10.95 -22.02 -8.42
N ALA A 214 11.11 -20.78 -8.86
CA ALA A 214 10.00 -19.84 -9.06
C ALA A 214 8.98 -20.36 -10.09
N ARG A 215 9.41 -21.05 -11.12
CA ARG A 215 8.52 -21.73 -12.08
C ARG A 215 7.64 -22.79 -11.42
N GLN A 216 8.14 -23.49 -10.41
CA GLN A 216 7.39 -24.52 -9.69
C GLN A 216 6.45 -23.95 -8.63
N MET A 217 6.78 -22.74 -8.10
CA MET A 217 6.07 -22.09 -6.99
C MET A 217 5.10 -20.99 -7.43
N GLN A 218 4.79 -20.83 -8.71
CA GLN A 218 3.88 -19.76 -9.20
C GLN A 218 2.41 -19.96 -8.80
N GLN A 219 2.14 -20.55 -7.64
CA GLN A 219 0.80 -20.64 -7.04
C GLN A 219 0.79 -19.84 -5.74
N ASP A 220 -0.29 -19.05 -5.60
CA ASP A 220 -0.75 -18.30 -4.42
C ASP A 220 -0.15 -16.91 -4.16
N THR A 221 -0.69 -15.94 -4.89
CA THR A 221 -0.86 -14.60 -4.31
C THR A 221 -2.03 -14.63 -3.34
N ARG A 222 -1.81 -14.26 -2.07
CA ARG A 222 -2.90 -14.07 -1.08
C ARG A 222 -3.94 -13.12 -1.67
N GLN A 223 -5.17 -13.61 -1.83
CA GLN A 223 -6.28 -12.77 -2.29
C GLN A 223 -6.63 -11.72 -1.23
N SER A 224 -7.02 -10.52 -1.68
CA SER A 224 -7.46 -9.45 -0.79
C SER A 224 -8.68 -9.89 0.01
N PRO A 225 -8.69 -9.76 1.35
CA PRO A 225 -9.87 -10.06 2.18
C PRO A 225 -11.12 -9.29 1.73
N LEU A 226 -10.94 -8.04 1.27
CA LEU A 226 -12.02 -7.23 0.71
C LEU A 226 -12.58 -7.88 -0.57
N LYS A 227 -11.73 -8.35 -1.47
CA LYS A 227 -12.14 -9.02 -2.69
C LYS A 227 -12.97 -10.26 -2.37
N LEU A 228 -12.48 -11.11 -1.45
CA LEU A 228 -13.20 -12.31 -1.02
C LEU A 228 -14.58 -11.99 -0.41
N ARG A 229 -14.67 -10.96 0.44
CA ARG A 229 -15.95 -10.55 1.05
C ARG A 229 -16.93 -9.97 0.04
N LEU A 230 -16.43 -9.24 -0.96
CA LEU A 230 -17.28 -8.71 -2.03
C LEU A 230 -17.73 -9.81 -2.99
N GLU A 231 -16.88 -10.79 -3.29
CA GLU A 231 -17.26 -11.99 -4.03
C GLU A 231 -18.35 -12.79 -3.29
N GLN A 232 -18.22 -12.97 -1.96
CA GLN A 232 -19.26 -13.60 -1.14
C GLN A 232 -20.57 -12.81 -1.12
N LEU A 233 -20.49 -11.48 -1.07
CA LEU A 233 -21.67 -10.62 -1.16
C LEU A 233 -22.34 -10.76 -2.54
N ALA A 234 -21.55 -10.71 -3.62
CA ALA A 234 -22.04 -10.89 -5.00
C ALA A 234 -22.69 -12.26 -5.19
N ASP A 235 -22.07 -13.34 -4.67
CA ASP A 235 -22.62 -14.70 -4.73
C ASP A 235 -23.95 -14.81 -3.97
N THR A 236 -24.04 -14.20 -2.78
CA THR A 236 -25.29 -14.15 -2.00
C THR A 236 -26.40 -13.41 -2.75
N LEU A 237 -26.07 -12.25 -3.35
CA LEU A 237 -27.03 -11.47 -4.15
C LEU A 237 -27.43 -12.21 -5.42
N SER A 238 -26.50 -12.91 -6.08
CA SER A 238 -26.80 -13.73 -7.25
C SER A 238 -27.77 -14.86 -6.91
N ARG A 239 -27.57 -15.58 -5.81
CA ARG A 239 -28.51 -16.62 -5.35
C ARG A 239 -29.92 -16.07 -5.07
N LEU A 240 -30.01 -14.89 -4.45
CA LEU A 240 -31.28 -14.20 -4.24
C LEU A 240 -31.90 -13.78 -5.58
N GLY A 241 -31.10 -13.30 -6.53
CA GLY A 241 -31.52 -12.96 -7.88
C GLY A 241 -32.07 -14.17 -8.65
N PHE A 242 -31.41 -15.31 -8.58
CA PHE A 242 -31.92 -16.56 -9.18
C PHE A 242 -33.25 -16.98 -8.57
N ALA A 243 -33.38 -16.93 -7.25
CA ALA A 243 -34.62 -17.24 -6.57
C ALA A 243 -35.77 -16.30 -6.98
N ALA A 244 -35.46 -14.99 -7.05
CA ALA A 244 -36.42 -13.99 -7.50
C ALA A 244 -36.83 -14.21 -8.96
N ALA A 245 -35.91 -14.50 -9.86
CA ALA A 245 -36.17 -14.78 -11.27
C ALA A 245 -37.10 -15.99 -11.48
N ILE A 246 -36.85 -17.10 -10.76
CA ILE A 246 -37.70 -18.29 -10.79
C ILE A 246 -39.08 -17.96 -10.24
N LEU A 247 -39.19 -17.24 -9.14
CA LEU A 247 -40.45 -16.87 -8.53
C LEU A 247 -41.28 -15.99 -9.47
N VAL A 248 -40.66 -15.03 -10.14
CA VAL A 248 -41.30 -14.14 -11.11
C VAL A 248 -41.80 -14.92 -12.32
N ALA A 249 -40.96 -15.79 -12.90
CA ALA A 249 -41.35 -16.63 -14.04
C ALA A 249 -42.56 -17.51 -13.70
N LEU A 250 -42.55 -18.13 -12.50
CA LEU A 250 -43.70 -18.95 -12.08
C LEU A 250 -44.93 -18.11 -11.82
N ALA A 251 -44.81 -16.93 -11.22
CA ALA A 251 -45.93 -16.05 -10.94
C ALA A 251 -46.54 -15.48 -12.22
N ASP A 252 -45.73 -15.09 -13.20
CA ASP A 252 -46.15 -14.61 -14.51
C ASP A 252 -46.85 -15.74 -15.27
N LEU A 253 -46.25 -16.91 -15.41
CA LEU A 253 -46.80 -18.05 -16.06
C LEU A 253 -48.16 -18.47 -15.45
N LEU A 254 -48.26 -18.50 -14.11
CA LEU A 254 -49.52 -18.83 -13.45
C LEU A 254 -50.55 -17.73 -13.61
N GLY A 255 -50.16 -16.47 -13.63
CA GLY A 255 -51.01 -15.32 -13.89
C GLY A 255 -51.62 -15.34 -15.28
N GLU A 256 -50.82 -15.57 -16.30
CA GLU A 256 -51.21 -15.70 -17.68
C GLU A 256 -52.13 -16.90 -17.90
N VAL A 257 -51.78 -18.07 -17.37
CA VAL A 257 -52.64 -19.26 -17.42
C VAL A 257 -53.96 -19.01 -16.70
N TRP A 258 -54.01 -18.28 -15.61
CA TRP A 258 -55.23 -17.90 -14.91
C TRP A 258 -56.10 -16.93 -15.75
N GLN A 259 -55.49 -15.93 -16.35
CA GLN A 259 -56.23 -14.99 -17.20
C GLN A 259 -56.87 -15.67 -18.42
N LEU A 260 -56.18 -16.64 -19.03
CA LEU A 260 -56.65 -17.35 -20.21
C LEU A 260 -57.65 -18.48 -19.88
N THR A 261 -57.51 -19.14 -18.72
CA THR A 261 -58.28 -20.37 -18.43
C THR A 261 -59.17 -20.28 -17.20
N GLY A 262 -58.97 -19.26 -16.32
CA GLY A 262 -59.61 -19.21 -15.00
C GLY A 262 -59.40 -20.45 -14.15
N PHE A 263 -58.37 -21.27 -14.47
CA PHE A 263 -58.10 -22.59 -13.93
C PHE A 263 -59.23 -23.59 -14.14
N GLN A 264 -60.14 -23.37 -15.15
CA GLN A 264 -61.20 -24.31 -15.50
C GLN A 264 -60.60 -25.47 -16.29
N THR A 265 -60.92 -26.73 -15.92
CA THR A 265 -60.36 -27.94 -16.52
C THR A 265 -60.51 -28.01 -18.04
N PRO A 266 -61.69 -27.68 -18.65
CA PRO A 266 -61.81 -27.72 -20.11
C PRO A 266 -60.94 -26.67 -20.83
N ALA A 267 -60.78 -25.50 -20.24
CA ALA A 267 -59.96 -24.43 -20.80
C ALA A 267 -58.45 -24.74 -20.69
N LEU A 268 -58.03 -25.38 -19.58
CA LEU A 268 -56.67 -25.86 -19.40
C LEU A 268 -56.32 -26.96 -20.43
N LEU A 269 -57.24 -27.92 -20.65
CA LEU A 269 -57.03 -28.97 -21.66
C LEU A 269 -56.95 -28.37 -23.09
N SER A 270 -57.77 -27.36 -23.40
CA SER A 270 -57.72 -26.67 -24.70
C SER A 270 -56.40 -25.91 -24.88
N LEU A 271 -55.85 -25.29 -23.80
CA LEU A 271 -54.57 -24.63 -23.84
C LEU A 271 -53.43 -25.63 -24.10
N PHE A 272 -53.40 -26.76 -23.36
CA PHE A 272 -52.37 -27.80 -23.53
C PHE A 272 -52.47 -28.52 -24.88
N SER A 273 -53.63 -28.49 -25.54
CA SER A 273 -53.80 -29.03 -26.90
C SER A 273 -53.19 -28.10 -27.99
N GLN A 274 -52.76 -26.89 -27.59
CA GLN A 274 -52.14 -25.91 -28.50
C GLN A 274 -50.67 -25.66 -28.13
N PRO A 275 -49.73 -26.53 -28.53
CA PRO A 275 -48.30 -26.41 -28.17
C PRO A 275 -47.69 -25.07 -28.51
N PRO A 276 -48.04 -24.37 -29.61
CA PRO A 276 -47.46 -23.05 -29.90
C PRO A 276 -47.84 -21.96 -28.90
N GLN A 277 -49.05 -22.00 -28.32
CA GLN A 277 -49.48 -21.04 -27.30
C GLN A 277 -48.79 -21.29 -25.96
N CYS A 278 -48.76 -22.57 -25.53
CA CYS A 278 -48.04 -22.96 -24.34
C CYS A 278 -46.55 -22.54 -24.38
N LEU A 279 -45.93 -22.70 -25.54
CA LEU A 279 -44.52 -22.35 -25.73
C LEU A 279 -44.35 -20.83 -25.77
N GLY A 280 -45.30 -20.07 -26.31
CA GLY A 280 -45.29 -18.59 -26.23
C GLY A 280 -45.30 -18.09 -24.80
N LEU A 281 -46.24 -18.54 -23.97
CA LEU A 281 -46.33 -18.20 -22.54
C LEU A 281 -45.06 -18.53 -21.79
N LEU A 282 -44.51 -19.68 -22.05
CA LEU A 282 -43.28 -20.12 -21.37
C LEU A 282 -42.08 -19.24 -21.75
N LEU A 283 -42.01 -18.75 -22.98
CA LEU A 283 -40.94 -17.88 -23.45
C LEU A 283 -41.07 -16.46 -22.91
N GLU A 284 -42.27 -15.93 -22.81
CA GLU A 284 -42.53 -14.62 -22.22
C GLU A 284 -42.10 -14.61 -20.75
N SER A 285 -42.53 -15.61 -19.97
CA SER A 285 -42.14 -15.78 -18.59
C SER A 285 -40.64 -16.02 -18.43
N LEU A 286 -40.02 -16.76 -19.35
CA LEU A 286 -38.55 -16.97 -19.34
C LEU A 286 -37.80 -15.67 -19.66
N THR A 287 -38.30 -14.87 -20.62
CA THR A 287 -37.69 -13.57 -20.94
C THR A 287 -37.77 -12.61 -19.77
N LEU A 288 -38.89 -12.61 -19.06
CA LEU A 288 -39.02 -11.84 -17.81
C LEU A 288 -38.05 -12.32 -16.72
N ALA A 289 -37.91 -13.63 -16.53
CA ALA A 289 -36.95 -14.22 -15.60
C ALA A 289 -35.50 -13.83 -15.91
N VAL A 290 -35.12 -13.88 -17.20
CA VAL A 290 -33.79 -13.46 -17.66
C VAL A 290 -33.58 -11.97 -17.39
N THR A 291 -34.57 -11.13 -17.62
CA THR A 291 -34.51 -9.69 -17.36
C THR A 291 -34.25 -9.41 -15.86
N VAL A 292 -35.00 -10.10 -14.99
CA VAL A 292 -34.80 -9.99 -13.51
C VAL A 292 -33.44 -10.48 -13.09
N LEU A 293 -32.97 -11.59 -13.66
CA LEU A 293 -31.65 -12.17 -13.33
C LEU A 293 -30.50 -11.23 -13.73
N VAL A 294 -30.54 -10.66 -14.93
CA VAL A 294 -29.53 -9.71 -15.44
C VAL A 294 -29.37 -8.51 -14.51
N VAL A 295 -30.46 -8.05 -13.93
CA VAL A 295 -30.46 -6.89 -13.04
C VAL A 295 -30.04 -7.26 -11.62
N ALA A 296 -30.44 -8.44 -11.14
CA ALA A 296 -30.20 -8.83 -9.76
C ALA A 296 -28.72 -9.12 -9.44
N VAL A 297 -27.92 -9.47 -10.47
CA VAL A 297 -26.53 -9.88 -10.30
C VAL A 297 -25.59 -8.66 -10.42
N PRO A 298 -24.89 -8.26 -9.34
CA PRO A 298 -24.00 -7.09 -9.35
C PRO A 298 -22.63 -7.43 -9.94
N GLU A 299 -22.50 -7.48 -11.26
CA GLU A 299 -21.23 -7.77 -11.97
C GLU A 299 -20.15 -6.70 -11.73
N GLY A 300 -20.54 -5.46 -11.43
CA GLY A 300 -19.63 -4.33 -11.23
C GLY A 300 -18.83 -4.34 -9.93
N LEU A 301 -19.17 -5.19 -8.95
CA LEU A 301 -18.48 -5.18 -7.64
C LEU A 301 -17.00 -5.56 -7.72
N PRO A 302 -16.57 -6.65 -8.39
CA PRO A 302 -15.15 -6.98 -8.54
C PRO A 302 -14.38 -5.91 -9.33
N MET A 303 -15.00 -5.36 -10.38
CA MET A 303 -14.40 -4.30 -11.19
C MET A 303 -14.20 -3.02 -10.38
N MET A 304 -15.16 -2.65 -9.52
CA MET A 304 -15.08 -1.47 -8.67
C MET A 304 -13.82 -1.48 -7.79
N ILE A 305 -13.47 -2.64 -7.22
CA ILE A 305 -12.25 -2.77 -6.40
C ILE A 305 -11.02 -2.39 -7.21
N THR A 306 -10.87 -2.99 -8.39
CA THR A 306 -9.69 -2.79 -9.24
C THR A 306 -9.57 -1.33 -9.68
N VAL A 307 -10.68 -0.70 -10.04
CA VAL A 307 -10.73 0.71 -10.45
C VAL A 307 -10.38 1.64 -9.28
N VAL A 308 -10.96 1.42 -8.10
CA VAL A 308 -10.71 2.25 -6.90
C VAL A 308 -9.28 2.10 -6.44
N LEU A 309 -8.76 0.88 -6.36
CA LEU A 309 -7.38 0.61 -5.96
C LEU A 309 -6.40 1.24 -6.95
N SER A 310 -6.57 1.02 -8.25
CA SER A 310 -5.72 1.58 -9.30
C SER A 310 -5.72 3.11 -9.31
N SER A 311 -6.90 3.74 -9.14
CA SER A 311 -7.03 5.20 -9.07
C SER A 311 -6.30 5.79 -7.85
N ASN A 312 -6.47 5.17 -6.69
CA ASN A 312 -5.84 5.65 -5.45
C ASN A 312 -4.34 5.34 -5.40
N MET A 313 -3.87 4.23 -5.95
CA MET A 313 -2.45 3.88 -6.00
C MET A 313 -1.62 4.95 -6.72
N ARG A 314 -2.13 5.53 -7.82
CA ARG A 314 -1.48 6.66 -8.51
C ARG A 314 -1.35 7.90 -7.63
N ARG A 315 -2.36 8.16 -6.79
CA ARG A 315 -2.34 9.29 -5.84
C ARG A 315 -1.37 9.00 -4.71
N MET A 316 -1.39 7.78 -4.17
CA MET A 316 -0.48 7.34 -3.11
C MET A 316 0.99 7.47 -3.54
N LEU A 317 1.32 7.08 -4.79
CA LEU A 317 2.68 7.22 -5.31
C LEU A 317 3.13 8.69 -5.37
N LYS A 318 2.25 9.63 -5.73
CA LYS A 318 2.53 11.07 -5.68
C LYS A 318 2.77 11.57 -4.25
N ASP A 319 2.17 10.91 -3.28
CA ASP A 319 2.33 11.18 -1.85
C ASP A 319 3.45 10.33 -1.20
N HIS A 320 4.40 9.82 -2.01
CA HIS A 320 5.54 9.03 -1.60
C HIS A 320 5.20 7.68 -0.94
N VAL A 321 4.00 7.17 -1.18
CA VAL A 321 3.53 5.86 -0.70
C VAL A 321 3.47 4.88 -1.86
N LEU A 322 4.40 3.95 -1.90
CA LEU A 322 4.51 2.93 -2.92
C LEU A 322 3.87 1.63 -2.47
N VAL A 323 2.80 1.23 -3.15
CA VAL A 323 2.09 -0.01 -2.83
C VAL A 323 2.72 -1.18 -3.59
N ARG A 324 3.15 -2.21 -2.87
CA ARG A 324 3.66 -3.46 -3.45
C ARG A 324 2.62 -4.56 -3.48
N LYS A 325 1.78 -4.65 -2.43
CA LYS A 325 0.67 -5.60 -2.36
C LYS A 325 -0.62 -4.85 -2.09
N LEU A 326 -1.66 -5.16 -2.87
CA LEU A 326 -2.96 -4.47 -2.78
C LEU A 326 -3.62 -4.62 -1.41
N VAL A 327 -3.44 -5.79 -0.78
CA VAL A 327 -3.95 -6.08 0.56
C VAL A 327 -3.48 -5.04 1.57
N GLY A 328 -2.23 -4.56 1.45
CA GLY A 328 -1.66 -3.56 2.35
C GLY A 328 -2.43 -2.23 2.38
N ILE A 329 -3.02 -1.80 1.24
CA ILE A 329 -3.79 -0.54 1.21
C ILE A 329 -5.07 -0.68 2.03
N GLU A 330 -5.80 -1.76 1.81
CA GLU A 330 -7.05 -2.05 2.50
C GLU A 330 -6.82 -2.15 4.01
N THR A 331 -5.84 -2.96 4.39
CA THR A 331 -5.50 -3.25 5.77
C THR A 331 -5.02 -2.00 6.51
N SER A 332 -4.28 -1.10 5.83
CA SER A 332 -3.83 0.15 6.42
C SER A 332 -4.98 1.03 6.91
N GLY A 333 -6.12 1.03 6.21
CA GLY A 333 -7.34 1.77 6.62
C GLY A 333 -8.00 1.25 7.89
N SER A 334 -7.79 -0.02 8.22
CA SER A 334 -8.35 -0.71 9.38
C SER A 334 -7.37 -0.84 10.56
N LEU A 335 -6.18 -0.26 10.45
CA LEU A 335 -5.09 -0.38 11.41
C LEU A 335 -5.52 0.03 12.82
N ASN A 336 -5.31 -0.86 13.81
CA ASN A 336 -5.58 -0.62 15.23
C ASN A 336 -4.32 -0.28 16.01
N ILE A 337 -3.21 -0.99 15.72
CA ILE A 337 -1.92 -0.82 16.38
C ILE A 337 -0.81 -0.81 15.35
N LEU A 338 0.12 0.14 15.51
CA LEU A 338 1.31 0.29 14.67
C LEU A 338 2.56 0.16 15.54
N PHE A 339 3.30 -0.89 15.31
CA PHE A 339 4.64 -1.06 15.87
C PHE A 339 5.64 -0.34 14.95
N THR A 340 6.39 0.60 15.50
CA THR A 340 7.31 1.41 14.71
C THR A 340 8.73 1.27 15.23
N ASP A 341 9.67 1.03 14.31
CA ASP A 341 11.08 1.15 14.67
C ASP A 341 11.45 2.63 14.91
N LYS A 342 12.41 2.86 15.78
CA LYS A 342 12.93 4.20 16.04
C LYS A 342 13.79 4.70 14.89
N THR A 343 14.82 3.90 14.54
CA THR A 343 15.91 4.28 13.62
C THR A 343 15.41 4.29 12.19
N GLY A 344 15.78 5.32 11.40
CA GLY A 344 15.33 5.41 10.00
C GLY A 344 13.86 5.78 9.81
N THR A 345 12.98 5.50 10.78
CA THR A 345 11.52 5.76 10.71
C THR A 345 11.14 7.06 11.45
N LEU A 346 11.25 7.07 12.78
CA LEU A 346 10.97 8.27 13.59
C LEU A 346 12.14 9.25 13.55
N THR A 347 13.34 8.74 13.37
CA THR A 347 14.58 9.49 13.26
C THR A 347 15.10 9.49 11.83
N ARG A 348 16.09 10.32 11.55
CA ARG A 348 16.70 10.39 10.21
C ARG A 348 17.58 9.18 9.86
N GLY A 349 17.92 8.33 10.85
CA GLY A 349 18.84 7.19 10.69
C GLY A 349 20.29 7.64 10.41
N LYS A 350 20.58 8.92 10.55
CA LYS A 350 21.92 9.50 10.34
C LYS A 350 22.43 10.07 11.63
N LEU A 351 23.49 9.46 12.16
CA LEU A 351 24.19 9.99 13.30
C LEU A 351 24.83 11.33 12.97
N GLN A 352 24.68 12.30 13.87
CA GLN A 352 25.28 13.63 13.77
C GLN A 352 25.89 14.01 15.12
N VAL A 353 27.06 14.69 15.09
CA VAL A 353 27.60 15.30 16.30
C VAL A 353 26.66 16.44 16.72
N ARG A 354 26.26 16.43 17.97
CA ARG A 354 25.36 17.41 18.56
C ARG A 354 26.11 18.52 19.26
N GLU A 355 27.05 18.11 20.08
CA GLU A 355 27.92 19.02 20.83
C GLU A 355 29.24 18.33 21.15
N LEU A 356 30.25 19.12 21.29
CA LEU A 356 31.56 18.77 21.90
C LEU A 356 31.64 19.49 23.22
N VAL A 357 31.98 18.74 24.30
CA VAL A 357 32.12 19.30 25.64
C VAL A 357 33.58 19.15 26.06
N THR A 358 34.24 20.26 26.36
CA THR A 358 35.66 20.30 26.74
C THR A 358 35.91 19.90 28.22
N GLY A 359 37.16 19.69 28.60
CA GLY A 359 37.56 19.38 30.00
C GLY A 359 37.13 20.48 30.97
N GLU A 360 37.09 21.72 30.56
CA GLU A 360 36.61 22.88 31.35
C GLU A 360 35.09 22.92 31.55
N GLY A 361 34.35 22.19 30.70
CA GLY A 361 32.89 22.16 30.69
C GLY A 361 32.25 23.12 29.65
N GLY A 362 33.05 23.65 28.71
CA GLY A 362 32.53 24.43 27.58
C GLY A 362 31.78 23.55 26.59
N HIS A 363 30.58 23.97 26.15
CA HIS A 363 29.72 23.26 25.20
C HIS A 363 29.77 23.91 23.80
N PHE A 364 30.10 23.16 22.75
CA PHE A 364 30.27 23.65 21.39
C PHE A 364 29.47 22.83 20.42
N ALA A 365 28.47 23.43 19.79
CA ALA A 365 27.59 22.79 18.81
C ALA A 365 28.20 22.77 17.40
N SER A 366 29.23 23.51 17.11
CA SER A 366 29.90 23.55 15.82
C SER A 366 31.42 23.60 15.96
N PRO A 367 32.19 23.11 14.97
CA PRO A 367 33.65 23.23 14.96
C PRO A 367 34.12 24.68 14.95
N GLN A 368 33.37 25.57 14.31
CA GLN A 368 33.64 26.98 14.21
C GLN A 368 33.70 27.65 15.60
N SER A 369 32.69 27.42 16.42
CA SER A 369 32.62 27.96 17.78
C SER A 369 33.73 27.43 18.69
N LEU A 370 34.13 26.18 18.50
CA LEU A 370 35.32 25.62 19.20
C LEU A 370 36.60 26.27 18.71
N ARG A 371 36.76 26.53 17.41
CA ARG A 371 37.92 27.19 16.81
C ARG A 371 38.08 28.61 17.30
N GLU A 372 36.97 29.35 17.42
CA GLU A 372 36.96 30.73 17.92
C GLU A 372 37.32 30.77 19.43
N HIS A 373 36.95 29.73 20.17
CA HIS A 373 37.26 29.63 21.58
C HIS A 373 38.74 29.23 21.82
N SER A 374 39.24 28.21 21.11
CA SER A 374 40.61 27.68 21.28
C SER A 374 41.10 26.99 20.00
N LEU A 375 42.12 27.59 19.37
CA LEU A 375 42.73 27.01 18.18
C LEU A 375 43.54 25.73 18.49
N PRO A 376 44.33 25.64 19.61
CA PRO A 376 45.04 24.40 19.94
C PRO A 376 44.09 23.22 20.20
N LEU A 377 43.05 23.43 21.00
CA LEU A 377 42.06 22.41 21.32
C LEU A 377 41.25 22.00 20.06
N TYR A 378 40.84 22.97 19.25
CA TYR A 378 40.17 22.67 17.97
C TYR A 378 41.03 21.78 17.06
N ARG A 379 42.35 22.12 16.92
CA ARG A 379 43.27 21.35 16.04
C ARG A 379 43.38 19.90 16.47
N LEU A 380 43.57 19.63 17.78
CA LEU A 380 43.70 18.26 18.29
C LEU A 380 42.38 17.48 18.23
N CYS A 381 41.24 18.14 18.52
CA CYS A 381 39.92 17.53 18.35
C CYS A 381 39.62 17.20 16.87
N PHE A 382 40.02 18.09 15.94
CA PHE A 382 39.91 17.87 14.51
C PHE A 382 40.76 16.67 14.05
N LEU A 383 42.02 16.64 14.42
CA LEU A 383 42.91 15.53 14.08
C LEU A 383 42.39 14.21 14.65
N CYS A 384 41.92 14.19 15.89
CA CYS A 384 41.39 13.00 16.53
C CYS A 384 40.06 12.55 15.88
N GLY A 385 39.16 13.46 15.53
CA GLY A 385 37.89 13.15 14.92
C GLY A 385 37.98 12.79 13.43
N ALA A 386 38.85 13.45 12.66
CA ALA A 386 38.94 13.28 11.22
C ALA A 386 39.96 12.22 10.76
N TYR A 387 41.08 12.03 11.51
CA TYR A 387 42.19 11.14 11.09
C TYR A 387 42.29 9.85 11.93
N ASN A 388 41.84 9.86 13.16
CA ASN A 388 41.58 8.60 13.86
C ASN A 388 40.17 8.10 13.41
N ASN A 389 40.03 7.81 12.12
CA ASN A 389 38.75 7.58 11.47
C ASN A 389 38.94 6.59 10.29
N GLU A 390 37.99 5.68 10.11
CA GLU A 390 38.00 4.71 9.01
C GLU A 390 37.18 5.21 7.78
N SER A 391 36.46 6.32 7.92
CA SER A 391 35.76 6.96 6.81
C SER A 391 36.69 7.89 6.01
N THR A 392 36.43 8.04 4.73
CA THR A 392 37.15 8.89 3.80
C THR A 392 36.20 9.83 3.06
N LEU A 393 36.72 10.83 2.38
CA LEU A 393 35.90 11.68 1.52
C LEU A 393 35.81 11.08 0.12
N SER A 394 34.60 11.00 -0.42
CA SER A 394 34.36 10.63 -1.82
C SER A 394 34.85 11.71 -2.79
N GLY A 395 34.91 11.42 -4.08
CA GLY A 395 35.23 12.39 -5.13
C GLY A 395 34.28 13.61 -5.16
N GLN A 396 33.09 13.48 -4.56
CA GLN A 396 32.12 14.58 -4.37
C GLN A 396 32.28 15.28 -2.99
N GLY A 397 33.30 14.92 -2.23
CA GLY A 397 33.58 15.50 -0.92
C GLY A 397 32.60 15.13 0.18
N GLN A 398 31.93 13.99 0.09
CA GLN A 398 31.05 13.46 1.14
C GLN A 398 31.75 12.33 1.93
N PRO A 399 31.51 12.19 3.23
CA PRO A 399 32.04 11.07 4.02
C PRO A 399 31.48 9.73 3.55
N VAL A 400 32.38 8.79 3.23
CA VAL A 400 32.06 7.41 2.81
C VAL A 400 32.95 6.41 3.50
N GLY A 401 32.55 5.14 3.55
CA GLY A 401 33.26 4.09 4.25
C GLY A 401 33.14 4.17 5.78
N GLY A 402 33.89 3.37 6.48
CA GLY A 402 33.87 3.29 7.93
C GLY A 402 32.51 3.05 8.56
N ASN A 403 32.40 3.18 9.86
CA ASN A 403 31.13 3.06 10.58
C ASN A 403 30.37 4.41 10.62
N ALA A 404 29.07 4.37 11.01
CA ALA A 404 28.21 5.56 11.05
C ALA A 404 28.71 6.65 12.03
N THR A 405 29.40 6.27 13.12
CA THR A 405 30.01 7.20 14.08
C THR A 405 31.16 7.92 13.45
N ASP A 406 32.01 7.22 12.72
CA ASP A 406 33.14 7.78 12.00
C ASP A 406 32.72 8.75 10.90
N ARG A 407 31.66 8.42 10.14
CA ARG A 407 31.07 9.34 9.17
C ARG A 407 30.51 10.60 9.82
N ALA A 408 29.89 10.47 11.00
CA ALA A 408 29.35 11.63 11.74
C ALA A 408 30.46 12.56 12.22
N LEU A 409 31.57 12.03 12.68
CA LEU A 409 32.75 12.80 13.09
C LEU A 409 33.39 13.51 11.89
N LEU A 410 33.61 12.78 10.79
CA LEU A 410 34.18 13.36 9.58
C LEU A 410 33.26 14.45 8.96
N GLN A 411 31.96 14.26 9.04
CA GLN A 411 30.96 15.24 8.62
C GLN A 411 30.99 16.49 9.50
N PHE A 412 31.18 16.35 10.81
CA PHE A 412 31.29 17.50 11.73
C PHE A 412 32.47 18.39 11.38
N PHE A 413 33.64 17.81 11.09
CA PHE A 413 34.84 18.53 10.70
C PHE A 413 35.04 18.68 9.20
N LEU A 414 33.98 18.54 8.37
CA LEU A 414 34.06 18.40 6.91
C LEU A 414 34.78 19.56 6.22
N THR A 415 34.51 20.80 6.63
CA THR A 415 35.10 21.99 6.01
C THR A 415 36.62 21.96 6.12
N GLN A 416 37.14 21.61 7.28
CA GLN A 416 38.59 21.53 7.51
C GLN A 416 39.16 20.27 6.85
N ALA A 417 38.47 19.15 6.89
CA ALA A 417 38.91 17.88 6.29
C ALA A 417 39.08 17.97 4.77
N ARG A 418 38.40 18.87 4.10
CA ARG A 418 38.55 19.15 2.66
C ARG A 418 39.78 19.97 2.34
N GLN A 419 40.28 20.76 3.28
CA GLN A 419 41.38 21.71 3.08
C GLN A 419 42.72 21.21 3.59
N TYR A 420 42.68 20.22 4.47
CA TYR A 420 43.88 19.73 5.15
C TYR A 420 44.25 18.32 4.70
N THR A 421 45.47 18.16 4.22
CA THR A 421 46.04 16.85 3.87
C THR A 421 46.92 16.37 5.05
N ALA A 422 46.45 15.37 5.77
CA ALA A 422 47.21 14.80 6.87
C ALA A 422 48.43 14.01 6.37
N PRO A 423 49.53 14.00 7.13
CA PRO A 423 50.61 13.06 6.91
C PRO A 423 50.12 11.62 7.13
N ALA A 424 50.72 10.67 6.40
CA ALA A 424 50.41 9.25 6.60
C ALA A 424 50.68 8.83 8.06
N PRO A 425 49.78 8.08 8.68
CA PRO A 425 49.95 7.61 10.06
C PRO A 425 51.11 6.64 10.13
N SER A 426 51.99 6.81 11.14
CA SER A 426 53.06 5.88 11.42
C SER A 426 52.58 4.58 12.03
N TRP A 427 51.49 4.63 12.78
CA TRP A 427 50.82 3.47 13.37
C TRP A 427 49.33 3.68 13.51
N ARG A 428 48.54 2.61 13.36
CA ARG A 428 47.09 2.62 13.49
C ARG A 428 46.57 1.37 14.20
N SER A 429 45.70 1.56 15.17
CA SER A 429 44.89 0.55 15.81
C SER A 429 43.41 0.82 15.52
N PRO A 430 42.77 0.04 14.65
CA PRO A 430 41.33 0.19 14.30
C PRO A 430 40.44 0.01 15.52
N PHE A 431 39.19 0.43 15.41
CA PHE A 431 38.19 0.21 16.45
C PHE A 431 37.93 -1.29 16.64
N ASP A 432 38.00 -1.72 17.90
CA ASP A 432 37.69 -3.07 18.31
C ASP A 432 36.57 -3.03 19.37
N SER A 433 35.51 -3.81 19.14
CA SER A 433 34.33 -3.87 20.01
C SER A 433 34.64 -4.38 21.43
N ARG A 434 35.68 -5.15 21.60
CA ARG A 434 36.17 -5.63 22.94
C ARG A 434 36.92 -4.53 23.69
N ARG A 435 37.80 -3.82 23.00
CA ARG A 435 38.59 -2.71 23.57
C ARG A 435 37.79 -1.41 23.61
N LYS A 436 36.80 -1.23 22.76
CA LYS A 436 35.91 -0.06 22.65
C LYS A 436 36.63 1.27 22.38
N PHE A 437 37.80 1.25 21.80
CA PHE A 437 38.53 2.44 21.37
C PHE A 437 39.31 2.20 20.08
N SER A 438 39.71 3.27 19.40
CA SER A 438 40.69 3.28 18.32
C SER A 438 41.80 4.29 18.61
N ALA A 439 42.98 4.05 18.06
CA ALA A 439 44.12 4.93 18.21
C ALA A 439 44.89 5.07 16.88
N VAL A 440 45.51 6.23 16.68
CA VAL A 440 46.37 6.50 15.55
C VAL A 440 47.55 7.37 15.96
N THR A 441 48.75 7.00 15.54
CA THR A 441 49.96 7.81 15.74
C THR A 441 50.31 8.51 14.42
N LEU A 442 50.45 9.81 14.47
CA LEU A 442 50.81 10.62 13.32
C LEU A 442 51.88 11.67 13.72
N ARG A 443 52.60 12.11 12.71
CA ARG A 443 53.61 13.20 12.89
C ARG A 443 53.01 14.48 12.32
N ASP A 444 52.64 15.40 13.22
CA ASP A 444 52.08 16.71 12.84
C ASP A 444 53.01 17.82 13.31
N SER A 445 53.40 18.72 12.40
CA SER A 445 54.29 19.88 12.66
C SER A 445 55.57 19.51 13.40
N GLY A 446 56.17 18.35 13.10
CA GLY A 446 57.41 17.87 13.70
C GLY A 446 57.29 17.15 15.05
N GLN A 447 56.05 17.11 15.59
CA GLN A 447 55.74 16.38 16.82
C GLN A 447 55.02 15.06 16.49
N THR A 448 55.40 13.99 17.19
CA THR A 448 54.70 12.71 17.13
C THR A 448 53.57 12.70 18.16
N LEU A 449 52.35 12.45 17.72
CA LEU A 449 51.17 12.47 18.55
C LEU A 449 50.41 11.17 18.39
N THR A 450 50.00 10.54 19.48
CA THR A 450 49.05 9.42 19.49
C THR A 450 47.65 9.93 19.87
N LEU A 451 46.72 9.84 18.94
CA LEU A 451 45.32 10.28 19.10
C LEU A 451 44.45 9.10 19.42
N VAL A 452 43.65 9.20 20.48
CA VAL A 452 42.79 8.13 20.97
C VAL A 452 41.32 8.61 20.98
N LYS A 453 40.44 7.80 20.47
CA LYS A 453 38.97 8.02 20.62
C LYS A 453 38.26 6.74 20.97
N GLY A 454 37.23 6.81 21.81
CA GLY A 454 36.45 5.62 22.18
C GLY A 454 35.48 5.86 23.31
N ALA A 455 35.00 4.79 23.89
CA ALA A 455 34.07 4.83 25.00
C ALA A 455 34.67 5.52 26.23
N PRO A 456 33.91 6.47 26.85
CA PRO A 456 34.43 7.19 28.04
C PRO A 456 34.89 6.28 29.14
N GLU A 457 34.23 5.15 29.40
CA GLU A 457 34.63 4.17 30.44
C GLU A 457 35.98 3.58 30.20
N GLN A 458 36.52 3.58 28.98
CA GLN A 458 37.85 3.05 28.64
C GLN A 458 38.92 4.13 28.64
N ILE A 459 38.58 5.35 28.24
CA ILE A 459 39.56 6.42 28.04
C ILE A 459 39.77 7.25 29.30
N LEU A 460 38.69 7.62 30.02
CA LEU A 460 38.78 8.49 31.19
C LEU A 460 39.72 7.99 32.30
N PRO A 461 39.78 6.67 32.59
CA PRO A 461 40.72 6.17 33.61
C PRO A 461 42.20 6.38 33.25
N GLY A 462 42.52 6.48 31.95
CA GLY A 462 43.90 6.71 31.48
C GLY A 462 44.31 8.18 31.40
N CYS A 463 43.37 9.11 31.61
CA CYS A 463 43.59 10.54 31.51
C CYS A 463 44.13 11.09 32.86
N THR A 464 45.27 11.78 32.79
CA THR A 464 45.92 12.46 33.96
C THR A 464 45.76 13.98 33.91
N GLN A 465 45.60 14.51 32.71
CA GLN A 465 45.47 15.95 32.41
C GLN A 465 44.35 16.22 31.42
N TYR A 466 43.87 17.44 31.34
CA TYR A 466 43.01 17.91 30.24
C TYR A 466 43.65 19.12 29.56
N LEU A 467 43.35 19.31 28.28
CA LEU A 467 43.84 20.46 27.54
C LEU A 467 42.91 21.65 27.78
N SER A 468 43.48 22.74 28.30
CA SER A 468 42.79 24.03 28.50
C SER A 468 42.61 24.81 27.18
N ALA A 469 41.82 25.85 27.21
CA ALA A 469 41.56 26.73 26.05
C ALA A 469 42.84 27.43 25.56
N ASP A 470 43.81 27.75 26.46
CA ASP A 470 45.08 28.36 26.12
C ASP A 470 46.12 27.36 25.54
N GLY A 471 45.81 26.07 25.54
CA GLY A 471 46.72 25.00 25.12
C GLY A 471 47.61 24.41 26.21
N SER A 472 47.42 24.83 27.46
CA SER A 472 48.14 24.24 28.60
C SER A 472 47.46 22.94 29.07
N ALA A 473 48.25 22.01 29.56
CA ALA A 473 47.77 20.77 30.17
C ALA A 473 47.57 20.98 31.69
N LEU A 474 46.30 20.87 32.13
CA LEU A 474 45.91 21.06 33.55
C LEU A 474 45.46 19.74 34.18
N PRO A 475 45.47 19.63 35.51
CA PRO A 475 45.10 18.41 36.22
C PRO A 475 43.67 17.98 35.90
N PHE A 476 43.46 16.70 35.57
CA PHE A 476 42.17 16.16 35.16
C PHE A 476 41.31 15.75 36.36
N SER A 477 40.04 16.24 36.36
CA SER A 477 39.02 15.83 37.33
C SER A 477 38.04 14.84 36.67
N GLN A 478 38.28 13.57 36.90
CA GLN A 478 37.46 12.50 36.35
C GLN A 478 35.97 12.60 36.76
N GLU A 479 35.71 12.98 38.01
CA GLU A 479 34.35 13.07 38.56
C GLU A 479 33.50 14.13 37.86
N LYS A 480 34.06 15.29 37.53
CA LYS A 480 33.38 16.38 36.81
C LYS A 480 32.97 15.90 35.40
N VAL A 481 33.90 15.29 34.67
CA VAL A 481 33.65 14.82 33.30
C VAL A 481 32.67 13.65 33.31
N ARG A 482 32.71 12.78 34.34
CA ARG A 482 31.77 11.67 34.49
C ARG A 482 30.32 12.14 34.66
N ARG A 483 30.09 13.20 35.44
CA ARG A 483 28.76 13.80 35.57
C ARG A 483 28.24 14.34 34.23
N THR A 484 29.05 15.08 33.49
CA THR A 484 28.72 15.56 32.16
C THR A 484 28.42 14.42 31.18
N TRP A 485 29.26 13.35 31.21
CA TRP A 485 28.99 12.16 30.40
C TRP A 485 27.64 11.53 30.74
N GLN A 486 27.30 11.40 32.02
CA GLN A 486 25.97 10.86 32.43
C GLN A 486 24.82 11.74 31.98
N GLU A 487 24.96 13.07 32.05
CA GLU A 487 23.93 14.00 31.56
C GLU A 487 23.73 13.90 30.05
N LEU A 488 24.79 13.79 29.26
CA LEU A 488 24.73 13.59 27.82
C LEU A 488 24.08 12.24 27.46
N THR A 489 24.40 11.21 28.23
CA THR A 489 23.80 9.88 28.04
C THR A 489 22.30 9.89 28.37
N LYS A 490 21.86 10.61 29.41
CA LYS A 490 20.43 10.81 29.71
C LYS A 490 19.69 11.55 28.60
N LYS A 491 20.39 12.41 27.83
CA LYS A 491 19.83 13.08 26.65
C LYS A 491 19.72 12.17 25.40
N SER A 492 20.04 10.89 25.51
CA SER A 492 20.04 9.88 24.44
C SER A 492 21.17 10.03 23.43
N TYR A 493 22.28 10.61 23.83
CA TYR A 493 23.45 10.72 22.97
C TYR A 493 24.44 9.55 23.19
N ARG A 494 25.02 9.07 22.11
CA ARG A 494 26.20 8.24 22.14
C ARG A 494 27.37 9.17 22.41
N VAL A 495 28.10 8.94 23.50
CA VAL A 495 29.20 9.79 23.89
C VAL A 495 30.52 9.09 23.61
N LEU A 496 31.46 9.77 22.96
CA LEU A 496 32.84 9.36 22.80
C LEU A 496 33.75 10.33 23.54
N ALA A 497 34.78 9.80 24.14
CA ALA A 497 35.88 10.59 24.69
C ALA A 497 36.99 10.71 23.64
N LEU A 498 37.57 11.91 23.54
CA LEU A 498 38.76 12.20 22.76
C LEU A 498 39.93 12.51 23.70
N ALA A 499 41.06 11.93 23.41
CA ALA A 499 42.31 12.17 24.17
C ALA A 499 43.52 12.05 23.23
N TYR A 500 44.68 12.56 23.70
CA TYR A 500 45.94 12.38 23.00
C TYR A 500 47.07 12.12 23.98
N ALA A 501 48.16 11.58 23.49
CA ALA A 501 49.44 11.51 24.20
C ALA A 501 50.59 11.99 23.30
N PRO A 502 51.60 12.70 23.82
CA PRO A 502 52.80 13.00 23.07
C PRO A 502 53.65 11.73 22.91
N GLY A 503 54.24 11.54 21.71
CA GLY A 503 55.10 10.38 21.40
C GLY A 503 54.32 9.16 20.89
N GLU A 504 55.07 8.08 20.66
CA GLU A 504 54.52 6.77 20.28
C GLU A 504 54.11 5.99 21.53
N THR A 505 52.87 5.66 21.67
CA THR A 505 52.37 4.81 22.74
C THR A 505 52.17 3.40 22.19
N SER A 506 52.88 2.41 22.73
CA SER A 506 52.72 1.00 22.35
C SER A 506 51.38 0.46 22.87
N GLY A 507 50.45 0.38 22.02
CA GLY A 507 49.14 -0.13 21.80
C GLY A 507 48.31 -0.89 22.83
N SER A 508 48.71 -1.23 24.02
CA SER A 508 47.90 -2.07 24.93
C SER A 508 47.44 -1.41 26.23
N THR A 509 48.06 -0.36 26.68
CA THR A 509 47.72 0.34 27.94
C THR A 509 47.51 1.83 27.68
N LEU A 510 46.28 2.29 27.94
CA LEU A 510 45.92 3.71 27.89
C LEU A 510 46.34 4.35 29.23
N SER A 511 47.53 4.98 29.31
CA SER A 511 47.97 5.71 30.47
C SER A 511 48.67 7.01 30.09
N GLY A 512 48.61 8.02 30.95
CA GLY A 512 49.24 9.32 30.70
C GLY A 512 48.58 10.15 29.58
N LEU A 513 47.28 9.93 29.30
CA LEU A 513 46.53 10.65 28.29
C LEU A 513 46.15 12.03 28.77
N THR A 514 46.17 12.98 27.82
CA THR A 514 45.58 14.31 27.99
C THR A 514 44.18 14.31 27.34
N PHE A 515 43.16 14.59 28.14
CA PHE A 515 41.77 14.62 27.73
C PHE A 515 41.46 15.86 26.88
N LEU A 516 40.84 15.71 25.76
CA LEU A 516 40.43 16.79 24.85
C LEU A 516 38.95 17.18 25.02
N GLY A 517 38.08 16.19 25.14
CA GLY A 517 36.65 16.47 25.27
C GLY A 517 35.76 15.22 25.06
N LEU A 518 34.49 15.40 25.37
CA LEU A 518 33.43 14.46 25.07
C LEU A 518 32.71 14.91 23.77
N ILE A 519 32.51 14.01 22.83
CA ILE A 519 31.66 14.24 21.66
C ILE A 519 30.34 13.51 21.84
N ALA A 520 29.26 14.27 21.86
CA ALA A 520 27.91 13.73 21.90
C ALA A 520 27.35 13.56 20.48
N ILE A 521 27.01 12.33 20.13
CA ILE A 521 26.52 11.96 18.82
C ILE A 521 25.11 11.42 18.98
N GLY A 522 24.16 11.93 18.19
CA GLY A 522 22.77 11.50 18.28
C GLY A 522 22.10 11.47 16.92
N ASP A 523 21.12 10.59 16.83
CA ASP A 523 20.17 10.58 15.73
C ASP A 523 19.03 11.57 16.04
N THR A 524 18.58 12.31 15.04
CA THR A 524 17.53 13.30 15.21
C THR A 524 16.18 12.79 14.81
N LEU A 525 15.15 13.15 15.58
CA LEU A 525 13.77 13.05 15.14
C LEU A 525 13.59 13.80 13.82
N ARG A 526 12.83 13.22 12.93
CA ARG A 526 12.42 13.92 11.71
C ARG A 526 11.55 15.11 12.05
N PRO A 527 11.66 16.23 11.34
CA PRO A 527 10.73 17.33 11.47
C PRO A 527 9.30 16.79 11.26
N GLN A 528 8.35 17.26 12.05
CA GLN A 528 6.93 16.88 11.95
C GLN A 528 6.53 15.51 12.49
N VAL A 529 7.47 14.63 12.94
CA VAL A 529 7.11 13.31 13.51
C VAL A 529 6.05 13.44 14.60
N LYS A 530 6.21 14.39 15.53
CA LYS A 530 5.25 14.61 16.60
C LYS A 530 3.83 14.86 16.08
N LYS A 531 3.69 15.73 15.05
CA LYS A 531 2.39 16.00 14.42
C LYS A 531 1.83 14.78 13.71
N ALA A 532 2.68 14.02 13.01
CA ALA A 532 2.27 12.82 12.30
C ALA A 532 1.83 11.70 13.26
N VAL A 533 2.55 11.46 14.34
CA VAL A 533 2.16 10.54 15.41
C VAL A 533 0.84 10.95 16.03
N GLU A 534 0.66 12.24 16.31
CA GLU A 534 -0.60 12.76 16.86
C GLU A 534 -1.76 12.56 15.90
N GLN A 535 -1.59 12.78 14.60
CA GLN A 535 -2.59 12.54 13.57
C GLN A 535 -3.00 11.06 13.51
N VAL A 536 -2.03 10.14 13.53
CA VAL A 536 -2.27 8.69 13.53
C VAL A 536 -3.00 8.26 14.83
N ARG A 537 -2.62 8.84 15.98
CA ARG A 537 -3.31 8.59 17.25
C ARG A 537 -4.75 9.14 17.27
N ARG A 538 -5.01 10.31 16.68
CA ARG A 538 -6.39 10.83 16.50
C ARG A 538 -7.23 9.90 15.64
N ALA A 539 -6.62 9.23 14.68
CA ALA A 539 -7.27 8.19 13.89
C ALA A 539 -7.58 6.90 14.68
N GLY A 540 -7.34 6.89 16.01
CA GLY A 540 -7.60 5.76 16.88
C GLY A 540 -6.55 4.64 16.76
N VAL A 541 -5.42 4.89 16.11
CA VAL A 541 -4.34 3.92 15.96
C VAL A 541 -3.36 4.07 17.12
N GLN A 542 -3.15 3.01 17.88
CA GLN A 542 -2.11 2.97 18.89
C GLN A 542 -0.74 2.89 18.23
N VAL A 543 0.21 3.73 18.63
CA VAL A 543 1.59 3.67 18.12
C VAL A 543 2.52 3.22 19.25
N VAL A 544 3.29 2.17 19.00
CA VAL A 544 4.26 1.57 19.93
C VAL A 544 5.63 1.61 19.30
N MET A 545 6.59 2.29 19.94
CA MET A 545 7.96 2.34 19.47
C MET A 545 8.76 1.12 19.97
N ILE A 546 9.47 0.46 19.06
CA ILE A 546 10.36 -0.65 19.38
C ILE A 546 11.79 -0.24 19.03
N THR A 547 12.73 -0.39 19.95
CA THR A 547 14.12 0.05 19.75
C THR A 547 15.13 -0.79 20.53
N GLY A 548 16.35 -0.90 20.00
CA GLY A 548 17.49 -1.49 20.71
C GLY A 548 18.10 -0.58 21.79
N ASP A 549 17.64 0.68 21.93
CA ASP A 549 18.15 1.62 22.95
C ASP A 549 17.77 1.17 24.37
N ASN A 550 18.47 1.72 25.37
CA ASN A 550 18.09 1.53 26.77
C ASN A 550 16.74 2.21 27.09
N LYS A 551 16.10 1.79 28.19
CA LYS A 551 14.75 2.19 28.59
C LYS A 551 14.59 3.71 28.76
N ASP A 552 15.56 4.36 29.42
CA ASP A 552 15.50 5.81 29.68
C ASP A 552 15.64 6.63 28.39
N THR A 553 16.57 6.23 27.52
CA THR A 553 16.75 6.80 26.19
C THR A 553 15.51 6.67 25.34
N ALA A 554 14.92 5.46 25.32
CA ALA A 554 13.73 5.16 24.55
C ALA A 554 12.51 5.96 25.03
N LEU A 555 12.32 6.08 26.36
CA LEU A 555 11.25 6.89 26.94
C LEU A 555 11.42 8.37 26.60
N ALA A 556 12.63 8.94 26.77
CA ALA A 556 12.89 10.34 26.42
C ALA A 556 12.63 10.64 24.92
N MET A 557 12.95 9.67 24.05
CA MET A 557 12.68 9.78 22.63
C MET A 557 11.18 9.66 22.34
N GLY A 558 10.47 8.74 22.99
CA GLY A 558 9.03 8.56 22.89
C GLY A 558 8.26 9.82 23.31
N GLU A 559 8.69 10.51 24.36
CA GLU A 559 8.12 11.79 24.79
C GLU A 559 8.31 12.88 23.74
N LYS A 560 9.53 13.02 23.22
CA LYS A 560 9.84 14.00 22.17
C LYS A 560 9.04 13.72 20.89
N ALA A 561 8.81 12.45 20.56
CA ALA A 561 8.02 12.02 19.41
C ALA A 561 6.49 12.12 19.65
N GLY A 562 6.02 12.38 20.88
CA GLY A 562 4.60 12.47 21.23
C GLY A 562 3.91 11.12 21.43
N LEU A 563 4.68 10.05 21.61
CA LEU A 563 4.18 8.70 21.90
C LEU A 563 3.75 8.56 23.37
N CYS A 564 4.55 9.12 24.27
CA CYS A 564 4.34 9.08 25.72
C CYS A 564 3.78 10.41 26.24
N ARG A 565 2.86 10.34 27.22
CA ARG A 565 2.39 11.48 28.03
C ARG A 565 2.69 11.16 29.49
N GLU A 566 2.70 12.16 30.39
CA GLU A 566 3.04 11.97 31.81
C GLU A 566 2.32 10.81 32.49
N ASN A 567 1.05 10.57 32.17
CA ASN A 567 0.24 9.49 32.75
C ASN A 567 0.17 8.22 31.87
N ASP A 568 0.94 8.13 30.77
CA ASP A 568 0.84 7.04 29.79
C ASP A 568 2.26 6.70 29.26
N ARG A 569 3.09 6.13 30.16
CA ARG A 569 4.54 5.90 29.96
C ARG A 569 4.94 4.42 30.07
N LEU A 570 4.03 3.48 29.77
CA LEU A 570 4.40 2.07 29.89
C LEU A 570 5.48 1.71 28.88
N ALA A 571 6.65 1.37 29.41
CA ALA A 571 7.80 0.88 28.66
C ALA A 571 8.29 -0.44 29.26
N LEU A 572 8.55 -1.42 28.40
CA LEU A 572 9.11 -2.73 28.76
C LEU A 572 10.48 -2.90 28.08
N THR A 573 11.41 -3.54 28.76
CA THR A 573 12.66 -4.04 28.16
C THR A 573 12.44 -5.45 27.61
N HIS A 574 13.41 -5.95 26.80
CA HIS A 574 13.42 -7.34 26.37
C HIS A 574 13.27 -8.32 27.54
N ASP A 575 14.08 -8.13 28.60
CA ASP A 575 14.08 -9.01 29.77
C ASP A 575 12.74 -9.00 30.51
N GLU A 576 12.16 -7.79 30.70
CA GLU A 576 10.83 -7.63 31.29
C GLU A 576 9.74 -8.28 30.41
N LEU A 577 9.82 -8.13 29.09
CA LEU A 577 8.88 -8.72 28.15
C LEU A 577 9.01 -10.25 28.09
N ALA A 578 10.23 -10.77 28.15
CA ALA A 578 10.50 -12.21 28.14
C ALA A 578 10.05 -12.91 29.44
N ALA A 579 10.05 -12.19 30.58
CA ALA A 579 9.58 -12.71 31.86
C ALA A 579 8.06 -12.81 31.95
N LEU A 580 7.30 -12.12 31.08
CA LEU A 580 5.84 -12.12 31.06
C LEU A 580 5.29 -13.24 30.16
N SER A 581 4.19 -13.86 30.60
CA SER A 581 3.39 -14.77 29.78
C SER A 581 2.67 -14.01 28.67
N ASP A 582 2.22 -14.71 27.64
CA ASP A 582 1.52 -14.09 26.52
C ASP A 582 0.21 -13.40 26.93
N GLU A 583 -0.52 -13.97 27.90
CA GLU A 583 -1.72 -13.37 28.45
C GLU A 583 -1.45 -12.08 29.25
N GLU A 584 -0.37 -12.03 29.99
CA GLU A 584 0.05 -10.81 30.70
C GLU A 584 0.47 -9.72 29.72
N VAL A 585 1.19 -10.10 28.65
CA VAL A 585 1.56 -9.16 27.59
C VAL A 585 0.32 -8.63 26.88
N LYS A 586 -0.67 -9.47 26.54
CA LYS A 586 -1.97 -9.05 25.95
C LYS A 586 -2.69 -8.05 26.84
N ALA A 587 -2.71 -8.27 28.18
CA ALA A 587 -3.31 -7.35 29.13
C ALA A 587 -2.64 -5.98 29.19
N LEU A 588 -1.32 -5.93 29.02
CA LEU A 588 -0.50 -4.70 29.02
C LEU A 588 -0.47 -3.98 27.67
N LEU A 589 -0.68 -4.72 26.57
CA LEU A 589 -0.53 -4.21 25.19
C LEU A 589 -1.31 -2.92 24.90
N PRO A 590 -2.56 -2.72 25.37
CA PRO A 590 -3.29 -1.46 25.13
C PRO A 590 -2.62 -0.22 25.73
N ARG A 591 -1.85 -0.39 26.80
CA ARG A 591 -1.13 0.69 27.50
C ARG A 591 0.32 0.81 27.06
N LEU A 592 0.86 -0.18 26.34
CA LEU A 592 2.27 -0.21 25.92
C LEU A 592 2.56 0.95 24.95
N ARG A 593 3.67 1.66 25.18
CA ARG A 593 4.13 2.77 24.32
C ARG A 593 5.52 2.57 23.79
N VAL A 594 6.39 1.89 24.55
CA VAL A 594 7.79 1.70 24.18
C VAL A 594 8.27 0.30 24.55
N VAL A 595 9.01 -0.34 23.66
CA VAL A 595 9.79 -1.54 23.94
C VAL A 595 11.27 -1.22 23.72
N ALA A 596 12.05 -1.30 24.79
CA ALA A 596 13.46 -0.95 24.83
C ALA A 596 14.35 -2.20 24.83
N ARG A 597 15.60 -2.09 24.34
CA ARG A 597 16.54 -3.22 24.18
C ARG A 597 15.91 -4.41 23.45
N ALA A 598 14.98 -4.13 22.55
CA ALA A 598 14.21 -5.14 21.85
C ALA A 598 15.09 -6.00 20.94
N MET A 599 14.81 -7.28 20.94
CA MET A 599 15.37 -8.27 20.01
C MET A 599 14.44 -8.45 18.81
N PRO A 600 14.90 -8.93 17.65
CA PRO A 600 14.05 -9.19 16.48
C PRO A 600 12.84 -10.08 16.78
N GLN A 601 12.99 -11.03 17.68
CA GLN A 601 11.92 -11.96 18.10
C GLN A 601 10.78 -11.24 18.83
N ASP A 602 11.08 -10.18 19.61
CA ASP A 602 10.05 -9.40 20.32
C ASP A 602 9.10 -8.71 19.35
N LYS A 603 9.64 -8.22 18.21
CA LYS A 603 8.83 -7.60 17.16
C LYS A 603 7.77 -8.56 16.60
N SER A 604 8.17 -9.77 16.27
CA SER A 604 7.27 -10.81 15.77
C SER A 604 6.28 -11.27 16.84
N ARG A 605 6.72 -11.48 18.09
CA ARG A 605 5.86 -11.87 19.22
C ARG A 605 4.74 -10.85 19.45
N LEU A 606 5.08 -9.56 19.52
CA LEU A 606 4.09 -8.49 19.75
C LEU A 606 3.08 -8.39 18.60
N VAL A 607 3.50 -8.55 17.35
CA VAL A 607 2.61 -8.60 16.19
C VAL A 607 1.63 -9.76 16.32
N THR A 608 2.12 -10.97 16.63
CA THR A 608 1.26 -12.16 16.79
C THR A 608 0.25 -11.97 17.91
N LEU A 609 0.67 -11.49 19.08
CA LEU A 609 -0.23 -11.28 20.21
C LEU A 609 -1.31 -10.22 19.92
N ALA A 610 -0.95 -9.15 19.19
CA ALA A 610 -1.93 -8.16 18.74
C ALA A 610 -2.97 -8.78 17.78
N GLN A 611 -2.54 -9.64 16.86
CA GLN A 611 -3.42 -10.35 15.93
C GLN A 611 -4.36 -11.35 16.65
N GLU A 612 -3.86 -12.06 17.64
CA GLU A 612 -4.66 -12.97 18.48
C GLU A 612 -5.73 -12.23 19.30
N MET A 613 -5.49 -10.96 19.65
CA MET A 613 -6.51 -10.09 20.27
C MET A 613 -7.54 -9.56 19.24
N GLY A 614 -7.47 -9.98 17.97
CA GLY A 614 -8.34 -9.48 16.90
C GLY A 614 -8.02 -8.07 16.41
N LEU A 615 -6.84 -7.53 16.77
CA LEU A 615 -6.38 -6.23 16.31
C LEU A 615 -5.73 -6.36 14.92
N VAL A 616 -5.89 -5.33 14.11
CA VAL A 616 -5.14 -5.19 12.86
C VAL A 616 -3.81 -4.54 13.20
N ALA A 617 -2.73 -5.31 13.07
CA ALA A 617 -1.38 -4.93 13.45
C ALA A 617 -0.55 -4.48 12.24
N GLY A 618 0.05 -3.30 12.34
CA GLY A 618 1.04 -2.81 11.38
C GLY A 618 2.44 -2.82 11.97
N MET A 619 3.44 -2.97 11.11
CA MET A 619 4.86 -2.90 11.47
C MET A 619 5.61 -1.99 10.53
N THR A 620 6.49 -1.13 11.05
CA THR A 620 7.47 -0.40 10.24
C THR A 620 8.87 -0.97 10.43
N GLY A 621 9.68 -0.95 9.40
CA GLY A 621 11.08 -1.37 9.50
C GLY A 621 11.90 -0.98 8.28
N ASP A 622 13.23 -0.95 8.46
CA ASP A 622 14.19 -0.60 7.40
C ASP A 622 15.31 -1.65 7.25
N GLY A 623 15.44 -2.57 8.22
CA GLY A 623 16.51 -3.55 8.29
C GLY A 623 16.09 -4.99 8.00
N ILE A 624 17.11 -5.85 7.86
CA ILE A 624 16.92 -7.30 7.73
C ILE A 624 16.20 -7.88 8.95
N ASN A 625 16.53 -7.36 10.13
CA ASN A 625 15.98 -7.79 11.42
C ASN A 625 14.47 -7.53 11.55
N ASP A 626 13.93 -6.63 10.73
CA ASP A 626 12.51 -6.27 10.70
C ASP A 626 11.70 -7.11 9.74
N ALA A 627 12.35 -7.73 8.75
CA ALA A 627 11.68 -8.44 7.67
C ALA A 627 10.72 -9.55 8.14
N PRO A 628 11.04 -10.37 9.15
CA PRO A 628 10.09 -11.36 9.67
C PRO A 628 8.83 -10.72 10.24
N ALA A 629 8.97 -9.66 11.03
CA ALA A 629 7.83 -8.95 11.63
C ALA A 629 7.01 -8.17 10.59
N LEU A 630 7.67 -7.55 9.58
CA LEU A 630 7.01 -6.91 8.43
C LEU A 630 6.15 -7.91 7.65
N LYS A 631 6.67 -9.11 7.38
CA LYS A 631 5.95 -10.16 6.65
C LYS A 631 4.80 -10.76 7.46
N LEU A 632 4.95 -10.85 8.78
CA LEU A 632 3.96 -11.40 9.70
C LEU A 632 2.80 -10.44 9.94
N SER A 633 3.07 -9.13 9.97
CA SER A 633 2.06 -8.09 10.24
C SER A 633 0.94 -8.10 9.18
N ASP A 634 -0.22 -7.58 9.56
CA ASP A 634 -1.36 -7.41 8.63
C ASP A 634 -1.02 -6.38 7.54
N VAL A 635 -0.21 -5.38 7.89
CA VAL A 635 0.39 -4.44 6.93
C VAL A 635 1.82 -4.08 7.33
N GLY A 636 2.77 -4.41 6.46
CA GLY A 636 4.18 -4.05 6.61
C GLY A 636 4.52 -2.76 5.87
N PHE A 637 5.05 -1.76 6.58
CA PHE A 637 5.55 -0.51 6.01
C PHE A 637 7.08 -0.53 5.99
N ALA A 638 7.67 -0.76 4.83
CA ALA A 638 9.11 -0.67 4.66
C ALA A 638 9.55 0.76 4.34
N MET A 639 10.71 1.19 4.83
CA MET A 639 11.26 2.50 4.51
C MET A 639 11.95 2.51 3.15
N GLY A 640 11.88 3.62 2.42
CA GLY A 640 12.48 3.77 1.10
C GLY A 640 14.01 3.65 1.11
N SER A 641 14.66 4.15 2.19
CA SER A 641 16.10 3.99 2.43
C SER A 641 16.48 2.63 3.03
N GLY A 642 15.48 1.79 3.40
CA GLY A 642 15.70 0.48 3.97
C GLY A 642 16.31 -0.53 3.01
N THR A 643 16.70 -1.68 3.57
CA THR A 643 17.27 -2.80 2.80
C THR A 643 16.24 -3.37 1.81
N GLU A 644 16.71 -3.96 0.73
CA GLU A 644 15.82 -4.58 -0.27
C GLU A 644 14.96 -5.71 0.35
N VAL A 645 15.50 -6.41 1.34
CA VAL A 645 14.79 -7.45 2.10
C VAL A 645 13.61 -6.89 2.88
N ALA A 646 13.82 -5.78 3.58
CA ALA A 646 12.75 -5.09 4.30
C ALA A 646 11.66 -4.59 3.33
N LYS A 647 12.08 -4.00 2.19
CA LYS A 647 11.15 -3.54 1.14
C LYS A 647 10.34 -4.68 0.55
N GLU A 648 10.94 -5.87 0.37
CA GLU A 648 10.26 -7.03 -0.18
C GLU A 648 9.30 -7.68 0.81
N ALA A 649 9.67 -7.71 2.09
CA ALA A 649 8.81 -8.18 3.16
C ALA A 649 7.58 -7.28 3.37
N GLY A 650 7.75 -5.96 3.16
CA GLY A 650 6.69 -4.97 3.33
C GLY A 650 5.61 -5.04 2.23
N ASP A 651 4.40 -4.62 2.59
CA ASP A 651 3.28 -4.47 1.66
C ASP A 651 3.25 -3.09 1.02
N ILE A 652 3.75 -2.09 1.74
CA ILE A 652 3.83 -0.68 1.34
C ILE A 652 5.26 -0.17 1.60
N VAL A 653 5.81 0.57 0.65
CA VAL A 653 7.12 1.25 0.82
C VAL A 653 6.92 2.75 0.94
N ILE A 654 7.47 3.34 1.99
CA ILE A 654 7.43 4.78 2.28
C ILE A 654 8.67 5.44 1.67
N LEU A 655 8.53 5.98 0.46
CA LEU A 655 9.66 6.42 -0.37
C LEU A 655 10.47 7.59 0.21
N ASP A 656 9.83 8.44 1.01
CA ASP A 656 10.43 9.61 1.67
C ASP A 656 10.90 9.33 3.11
N ASP A 657 10.78 8.08 3.56
CA ASP A 657 11.06 7.64 4.93
C ASP A 657 10.31 8.44 6.00
N ASN A 658 9.21 9.07 5.65
CA ASN A 658 8.49 9.99 6.53
C ASN A 658 7.28 9.31 7.17
N PHE A 659 7.22 9.32 8.51
CA PHE A 659 6.08 8.79 9.26
C PHE A 659 4.73 9.44 8.86
N GLN A 660 4.75 10.68 8.37
CA GLN A 660 3.55 11.35 7.85
C GLN A 660 2.94 10.60 6.66
N SER A 661 3.77 9.99 5.81
CA SER A 661 3.32 9.23 4.64
C SER A 661 2.62 7.92 5.05
N ILE A 662 2.94 7.37 6.24
CA ILE A 662 2.16 6.27 6.85
C ILE A 662 0.75 6.74 7.20
N GLY A 663 0.62 7.93 7.79
CA GLY A 663 -0.69 8.55 8.05
C GLY A 663 -1.51 8.73 6.77
N LYS A 664 -0.87 9.10 5.65
CA LYS A 664 -1.53 9.17 4.34
C LYS A 664 -1.96 7.79 3.84
N ALA A 665 -1.15 6.74 4.03
CA ALA A 665 -1.54 5.37 3.68
C ALA A 665 -2.82 4.94 4.41
N ILE A 666 -2.92 5.23 5.71
CA ILE A 666 -4.13 4.99 6.52
C ILE A 666 -5.33 5.76 5.96
N LEU A 667 -5.15 7.03 5.63
CA LEU A 667 -6.20 7.89 5.06
C LEU A 667 -6.70 7.34 3.72
N TYR A 668 -5.79 6.92 2.83
CA TYR A 668 -6.15 6.31 1.55
C TYR A 668 -6.90 4.98 1.72
N GLY A 669 -6.46 4.12 2.62
CA GLY A 669 -7.15 2.88 2.93
C GLY A 669 -8.60 3.11 3.40
N ARG A 670 -8.83 4.09 4.26
CA ARG A 670 -10.17 4.52 4.70
C ARG A 670 -11.00 5.10 3.56
N THR A 671 -10.38 5.89 2.68
CA THR A 671 -11.04 6.48 1.51
C THR A 671 -11.54 5.41 0.55
N ILE A 672 -10.72 4.41 0.26
CA ILE A 672 -11.07 3.27 -0.60
C ILE A 672 -12.28 2.54 -0.04
N PHE A 673 -12.25 2.21 1.24
CA PHE A 673 -13.36 1.52 1.89
C PHE A 673 -14.67 2.33 1.85
N LYS A 674 -14.59 3.65 2.06
CA LYS A 674 -15.75 4.56 1.94
C LYS A 674 -16.27 4.63 0.51
N SER A 675 -15.39 4.71 -0.49
CA SER A 675 -15.78 4.75 -1.90
C SER A 675 -16.52 3.48 -2.31
N ILE A 676 -16.04 2.32 -1.90
CA ILE A 676 -16.68 1.04 -2.16
C ILE A 676 -18.06 0.97 -1.50
N ARG A 677 -18.19 1.38 -0.23
CA ARG A 677 -19.49 1.43 0.46
C ARG A 677 -20.51 2.33 -0.24
N LYS A 678 -20.09 3.51 -0.71
CA LYS A 678 -20.96 4.42 -1.47
C LYS A 678 -21.47 3.78 -2.76
N PHE A 679 -20.59 3.12 -3.48
CA PHE A 679 -20.94 2.39 -4.69
C PHE A 679 -21.94 1.25 -4.43
N ILE A 680 -21.68 0.42 -3.38
CA ILE A 680 -22.57 -0.68 -2.99
C ILE A 680 -23.98 -0.15 -2.68
N VAL A 681 -24.09 0.92 -1.91
CA VAL A 681 -25.40 1.53 -1.58
C VAL A 681 -26.12 1.98 -2.84
N PHE A 682 -25.43 2.65 -3.75
CA PHE A 682 -25.98 3.10 -5.03
C PHE A 682 -26.48 1.91 -5.86
N GLN A 683 -25.62 0.93 -6.09
CA GLN A 683 -25.90 -0.23 -6.93
C GLN A 683 -27.05 -1.06 -6.37
N LEU A 684 -27.01 -1.42 -5.08
CA LEU A 684 -28.08 -2.22 -4.47
C LEU A 684 -29.42 -1.50 -4.42
N THR A 685 -29.43 -0.17 -4.31
CA THR A 685 -30.68 0.61 -4.37
C THR A 685 -31.30 0.51 -5.76
N MET A 686 -30.49 0.65 -6.81
CA MET A 686 -30.96 0.57 -8.19
C MET A 686 -31.40 -0.85 -8.57
N ASN A 687 -30.64 -1.87 -8.16
CA ASN A 687 -30.99 -3.27 -8.38
C ASN A 687 -32.33 -3.61 -7.69
N LEU A 688 -32.51 -3.19 -6.42
CA LEU A 688 -33.74 -3.39 -5.69
C LEU A 688 -34.93 -2.73 -6.40
N CYS A 689 -34.74 -1.51 -6.92
CA CYS A 689 -35.77 -0.81 -7.67
C CYS A 689 -36.12 -1.55 -8.97
N ALA A 690 -35.13 -1.93 -9.77
CA ALA A 690 -35.33 -2.61 -11.03
C ALA A 690 -36.02 -3.98 -10.86
N VAL A 691 -35.52 -4.79 -9.91
CA VAL A 691 -36.17 -6.08 -9.57
C VAL A 691 -37.58 -5.84 -9.04
N GLY A 692 -37.80 -4.89 -8.15
CA GLY A 692 -39.11 -4.59 -7.58
C GLY A 692 -40.14 -4.16 -8.63
N VAL A 693 -39.74 -3.32 -9.56
CA VAL A 693 -40.65 -2.91 -10.67
C VAL A 693 -40.91 -4.06 -11.63
N SER A 694 -39.88 -4.88 -11.96
CA SER A 694 -40.07 -6.05 -12.85
C SER A 694 -40.98 -7.11 -12.24
N VAL A 695 -40.87 -7.31 -10.88
CA VAL A 695 -41.74 -8.25 -10.15
C VAL A 695 -43.18 -7.75 -10.03
N LEU A 696 -43.35 -6.48 -9.63
CA LEU A 696 -44.68 -5.94 -9.30
C LEU A 696 -45.43 -5.41 -10.49
N GLY A 697 -44.71 -5.06 -11.59
CA GLY A 697 -45.32 -4.53 -12.83
C GLY A 697 -46.42 -5.41 -13.43
N PRO A 698 -46.15 -6.69 -13.70
CA PRO A 698 -47.17 -7.62 -14.25
C PRO A 698 -48.42 -7.74 -13.38
N PHE A 699 -48.29 -7.84 -12.04
CA PHE A 699 -49.43 -7.87 -11.10
C PHE A 699 -50.28 -6.62 -11.15
N LEU A 700 -49.71 -5.52 -11.60
CA LEU A 700 -50.42 -4.28 -11.81
C LEU A 700 -50.94 -4.12 -13.28
N GLY A 701 -50.79 -5.15 -14.13
CA GLY A 701 -51.19 -5.15 -15.55
C GLY A 701 -50.31 -4.22 -16.38
N VAL A 702 -49.04 -4.13 -16.08
CA VAL A 702 -48.03 -3.49 -16.94
C VAL A 702 -47.05 -4.58 -17.39
N GLU A 703 -47.28 -5.10 -18.56
CA GLU A 703 -46.45 -6.09 -19.20
C GLU A 703 -45.08 -5.48 -19.55
N ASN A 704 -43.98 -6.11 -19.14
CA ASN A 704 -42.62 -5.78 -19.50
C ASN A 704 -42.29 -4.27 -19.47
N PRO A 705 -42.33 -3.61 -18.29
CA PRO A 705 -42.10 -2.16 -18.19
C PRO A 705 -40.69 -1.75 -18.65
N ILE A 706 -39.74 -2.67 -18.62
CA ILE A 706 -38.33 -2.45 -19.02
C ILE A 706 -37.90 -3.58 -19.96
N THR A 707 -37.28 -3.24 -21.09
CA THR A 707 -36.72 -4.23 -22.03
C THR A 707 -35.32 -4.70 -21.58
N VAL A 708 -34.88 -5.87 -22.07
CA VAL A 708 -33.53 -6.40 -21.83
C VAL A 708 -32.44 -5.39 -22.27
N VAL A 709 -32.63 -4.73 -23.42
CA VAL A 709 -31.71 -3.73 -23.96
C VAL A 709 -31.60 -2.51 -23.05
N GLN A 710 -32.73 -2.03 -22.52
CA GLN A 710 -32.73 -0.94 -21.53
C GLN A 710 -32.02 -1.35 -20.24
N MET A 711 -32.24 -2.60 -19.78
CA MET A 711 -31.57 -3.13 -18.58
C MET A 711 -30.07 -3.25 -18.76
N LEU A 712 -29.60 -3.68 -19.92
CA LEU A 712 -28.15 -3.72 -20.18
C LEU A 712 -27.54 -2.32 -20.18
N TRP A 713 -28.25 -1.30 -20.66
CA TRP A 713 -27.81 0.09 -20.51
C TRP A 713 -27.77 0.54 -19.05
N VAL A 714 -28.80 0.17 -18.27
CA VAL A 714 -28.79 0.43 -16.81
C VAL A 714 -27.58 -0.20 -16.15
N ASN A 715 -27.24 -1.45 -16.47
CA ASN A 715 -26.06 -2.13 -15.92
C ASN A 715 -24.75 -1.44 -16.31
N ILE A 716 -24.61 -0.98 -17.57
CA ILE A 716 -23.41 -0.21 -17.98
C ILE A 716 -23.26 1.06 -17.13
N ILE A 717 -24.36 1.77 -16.86
CA ILE A 717 -24.33 2.95 -15.97
C ILE A 717 -23.93 2.54 -14.56
N MET A 718 -24.59 1.53 -14.00
CA MET A 718 -24.40 1.14 -12.61
C MET A 718 -23.02 0.52 -12.39
N ASP A 719 -22.60 -0.40 -13.22
CA ASP A 719 -21.40 -1.19 -12.98
C ASP A 719 -20.13 -0.47 -13.42
N THR A 720 -20.14 0.14 -14.61
CA THR A 720 -18.92 0.74 -15.15
C THR A 720 -18.81 2.22 -14.81
N LEU A 721 -19.80 3.01 -15.18
CA LEU A 721 -19.72 4.47 -15.07
C LEU A 721 -19.79 4.94 -13.63
N ALA A 722 -20.67 4.35 -12.81
CA ALA A 722 -20.75 4.70 -11.40
C ALA A 722 -19.50 4.24 -10.64
N ALA A 723 -18.92 3.06 -10.94
CA ALA A 723 -17.66 2.63 -10.36
C ALA A 723 -16.54 3.64 -10.62
N LEU A 724 -16.39 4.12 -11.86
CA LEU A 724 -15.42 5.17 -12.22
C LEU A 724 -15.68 6.49 -11.49
N ALA A 725 -16.97 6.87 -11.33
CA ALA A 725 -17.35 8.10 -10.63
C ALA A 725 -16.97 8.06 -9.15
N TYR A 726 -17.31 6.97 -8.45
CA TYR A 726 -16.99 6.80 -7.02
C TYR A 726 -15.51 6.52 -6.76
N ALA A 727 -14.78 5.93 -7.70
CA ALA A 727 -13.32 5.75 -7.60
C ALA A 727 -12.55 7.08 -7.58
N GLY A 728 -13.17 8.14 -8.07
CA GLY A 728 -12.64 9.50 -8.07
C GLY A 728 -12.66 10.21 -6.71
N GLU A 729 -13.34 9.67 -5.69
CA GLU A 729 -13.49 10.32 -4.38
C GLU A 729 -12.14 10.73 -3.77
N ALA A 730 -12.09 11.94 -3.21
CA ALA A 730 -10.88 12.47 -2.61
C ALA A 730 -10.70 11.95 -1.18
N PRO A 731 -9.44 11.78 -0.71
CA PRO A 731 -9.16 11.54 0.69
C PRO A 731 -9.56 12.77 1.52
N LEU A 732 -10.40 12.58 2.54
CA LEU A 732 -10.87 13.63 3.43
C LEU A 732 -10.27 13.43 4.82
N GLU A 733 -9.67 14.47 5.39
CA GLU A 733 -9.04 14.41 6.71
C GLU A 733 -10.02 13.98 7.82
N GLU A 734 -11.32 14.28 7.66
CA GLU A 734 -12.36 13.82 8.59
C GLU A 734 -12.40 12.30 8.77
N TYR A 735 -11.93 11.53 7.78
CA TYR A 735 -11.84 10.07 7.90
C TYR A 735 -10.78 9.63 8.91
N MET A 736 -9.85 10.51 9.26
CA MET A 736 -8.85 10.28 10.32
C MET A 736 -9.40 10.54 11.73
N GLU A 737 -10.62 11.04 11.86
CA GLU A 737 -11.30 11.21 13.16
C GLU A 737 -12.19 10.00 13.51
N GLU A 738 -12.40 9.09 12.56
CA GLU A 738 -13.16 7.87 12.77
C GLU A 738 -12.29 6.80 13.44
N PRO A 739 -12.84 6.01 14.39
CA PRO A 739 -12.10 4.89 14.96
C PRO A 739 -11.79 3.83 13.88
N PRO A 740 -10.71 3.05 14.05
CA PRO A 740 -10.38 1.96 13.16
C PRO A 740 -11.48 0.90 13.20
N LYS A 741 -11.66 0.21 12.07
CA LYS A 741 -12.67 -0.83 11.93
C LYS A 741 -12.17 -2.13 12.53
N LYS A 742 -13.09 -2.92 13.06
CA LYS A 742 -12.77 -4.27 13.53
C LYS A 742 -12.39 -5.16 12.35
N ARG A 743 -11.53 -6.14 12.61
CA ARG A 743 -11.08 -7.11 11.59
C ARG A 743 -12.24 -7.81 10.88
N ASP A 744 -13.32 -8.12 11.62
CA ASP A 744 -14.49 -8.86 11.11
C ASP A 744 -15.69 -7.96 10.80
N GLU A 745 -15.52 -6.63 10.76
CA GLU A 745 -16.63 -5.72 10.47
C GLU A 745 -17.14 -5.94 9.04
N PRO A 746 -18.45 -6.22 8.85
CA PRO A 746 -19.01 -6.47 7.54
C PRO A 746 -18.93 -5.20 6.67
N ILE A 747 -18.70 -5.39 5.36
CA ILE A 747 -18.70 -4.28 4.40
C ILE A 747 -20.07 -3.64 4.33
N PHE A 748 -21.11 -4.47 4.32
CA PHE A 748 -22.50 -4.06 4.25
C PHE A 748 -23.08 -3.95 5.66
N THR A 749 -23.36 -2.74 6.10
CA THR A 749 -23.83 -2.45 7.45
C THR A 749 -25.36 -2.31 7.52
N SER A 750 -25.95 -2.45 8.73
CA SER A 750 -27.39 -2.22 8.94
C SER A 750 -27.83 -0.81 8.51
N ALA A 751 -26.97 0.20 8.66
CA ALA A 751 -27.27 1.56 8.20
C ALA A 751 -27.35 1.63 6.66
N MET A 752 -26.48 0.91 5.95
CA MET A 752 -26.53 0.80 4.49
C MET A 752 -27.78 0.05 4.04
N LEU A 753 -28.10 -1.06 4.72
CA LEU A 753 -29.34 -1.81 4.45
C LEU A 753 -30.58 -0.91 4.60
N HIS A 754 -30.66 -0.16 5.69
CA HIS A 754 -31.77 0.79 5.90
C HIS A 754 -31.84 1.84 4.78
N GLN A 755 -30.70 2.36 4.32
CA GLN A 755 -30.68 3.31 3.21
C GLN A 755 -31.16 2.67 1.91
N VAL A 756 -30.62 1.49 1.57
CA VAL A 756 -31.02 0.74 0.36
C VAL A 756 -32.51 0.43 0.34
N LEU A 757 -33.04 -0.08 1.46
CA LEU A 757 -34.47 -0.40 1.58
C LEU A 757 -35.35 0.85 1.48
N CYS A 758 -35.04 1.90 2.24
CA CYS A 758 -35.84 3.12 2.25
C CYS A 758 -35.89 3.79 0.89
N MET A 759 -34.72 3.98 0.25
CA MET A 759 -34.64 4.64 -1.05
C MET A 759 -35.12 3.74 -2.17
N GLY A 760 -34.84 2.43 -2.11
CA GLY A 760 -35.31 1.45 -3.08
C GLY A 760 -36.83 1.35 -3.10
N PHE A 761 -37.48 1.16 -1.94
CA PHE A 761 -38.94 1.12 -1.86
C PHE A 761 -39.60 2.42 -2.28
N TYR A 762 -39.04 3.57 -1.92
CA TYR A 762 -39.55 4.86 -2.40
C TYR A 762 -39.48 4.93 -3.93
N THR A 763 -38.35 4.53 -4.53
CA THR A 763 -38.19 4.59 -5.98
C THR A 763 -39.09 3.58 -6.68
N ILE A 764 -39.32 2.39 -6.13
CA ILE A 764 -40.31 1.40 -6.61
C ILE A 764 -41.71 2.02 -6.64
N LEU A 765 -42.12 2.60 -5.49
CA LEU A 765 -43.45 3.24 -5.41
C LEU A 765 -43.60 4.37 -6.40
N LEU A 766 -42.58 5.20 -6.56
CA LEU A 766 -42.59 6.30 -7.53
C LEU A 766 -42.74 5.78 -8.97
N CYS A 767 -41.99 4.75 -9.33
CA CYS A 767 -42.05 4.11 -10.64
C CYS A 767 -43.40 3.46 -10.91
N LEU A 768 -43.94 2.72 -9.95
CA LEU A 768 -45.27 2.09 -10.09
C LEU A 768 -46.40 3.11 -10.10
N ALA A 769 -46.30 4.18 -9.30
CA ALA A 769 -47.27 5.29 -9.35
C ALA A 769 -47.22 5.96 -10.70
N PHE A 770 -46.03 6.18 -11.29
CA PHE A 770 -45.91 6.75 -12.64
C PHE A 770 -46.56 5.87 -13.70
N LEU A 771 -46.43 4.55 -13.61
CA LEU A 771 -47.01 3.60 -14.56
C LEU A 771 -48.54 3.47 -14.44
N LYS A 772 -49.09 3.62 -13.23
CA LYS A 772 -50.52 3.39 -12.94
C LYS A 772 -51.35 4.66 -12.86
N LEU A 773 -50.82 5.71 -12.31
CA LEU A 773 -51.51 6.96 -12.14
C LEU A 773 -51.44 7.76 -13.47
N PRO A 774 -52.50 8.46 -13.88
CA PRO A 774 -52.49 9.21 -15.13
C PRO A 774 -51.68 10.52 -15.01
N LEU A 775 -50.45 10.43 -14.51
CA LEU A 775 -49.61 11.62 -14.28
C LEU A 775 -49.25 12.36 -15.56
N LEU A 776 -49.03 11.64 -16.66
CA LEU A 776 -48.72 12.26 -17.95
C LEU A 776 -49.95 13.00 -18.55
N THR A 777 -51.17 12.64 -18.18
CA THR A 777 -52.38 13.35 -18.64
C THR A 777 -52.52 14.76 -18.08
N GLN A 778 -51.74 15.10 -17.03
CA GLN A 778 -51.65 16.45 -16.50
C GLN A 778 -50.98 17.43 -17.49
N VAL A 779 -50.13 16.91 -18.37
CA VAL A 779 -49.33 17.71 -19.31
C VAL A 779 -49.52 17.32 -20.78
N LEU A 780 -50.17 16.18 -21.05
CA LEU A 780 -50.43 15.66 -22.40
C LEU A 780 -51.89 15.14 -22.54
N PRO A 781 -52.48 15.17 -23.75
CA PRO A 781 -53.74 14.49 -24.03
C PRO A 781 -53.64 12.98 -23.70
N PRO A 782 -54.75 12.32 -23.28
CA PRO A 782 -54.74 10.92 -22.82
C PRO A 782 -54.14 9.93 -23.82
N GLN A 783 -54.42 10.05 -25.11
CA GLN A 783 -53.88 9.20 -26.18
C GLN A 783 -52.34 9.36 -26.30
N GLN A 784 -51.84 10.57 -26.26
CA GLN A 784 -50.39 10.85 -26.26
C GLN A 784 -49.72 10.41 -24.96
N ALA A 785 -50.38 10.59 -23.81
CA ALA A 785 -49.89 10.14 -22.52
C ALA A 785 -49.63 8.63 -22.49
N SER A 786 -50.54 7.80 -23.02
CA SER A 786 -50.36 6.36 -23.14
C SER A 786 -49.22 5.99 -24.09
N PHE A 787 -49.04 6.69 -25.20
CA PHE A 787 -48.00 6.44 -26.17
C PHE A 787 -46.59 6.70 -25.57
N TYR A 788 -46.46 7.76 -24.76
CA TYR A 788 -45.16 8.14 -24.17
C TYR A 788 -44.89 7.51 -22.81
N LEU A 789 -45.80 6.69 -22.24
CA LEU A 789 -45.73 6.16 -20.89
C LEU A 789 -44.43 5.38 -20.63
N LEU A 790 -44.12 4.41 -21.50
CA LEU A 790 -42.93 3.56 -21.33
C LEU A 790 -41.62 4.34 -21.55
N THR A 791 -41.60 5.29 -22.50
CA THR A 791 -40.45 6.18 -22.68
C THR A 791 -40.23 7.09 -21.47
N GLY A 792 -41.31 7.66 -20.93
CA GLY A 792 -41.29 8.48 -19.73
C GLY A 792 -40.84 7.68 -18.51
N PHE A 793 -41.29 6.43 -18.39
CA PHE A 793 -40.87 5.53 -17.33
C PHE A 793 -39.37 5.21 -17.41
N PHE A 794 -38.85 4.85 -18.60
CA PHE A 794 -37.43 4.60 -18.78
C PHE A 794 -36.57 5.84 -18.42
N ALA A 795 -37.01 7.02 -18.83
CA ALA A 795 -36.38 8.27 -18.45
C ALA A 795 -36.41 8.49 -16.94
N LEU A 796 -37.57 8.29 -16.28
CA LEU A 796 -37.75 8.42 -14.84
C LEU A 796 -36.79 7.52 -14.07
N PHE A 797 -36.71 6.25 -14.46
CA PHE A 797 -35.85 5.26 -13.80
C PHE A 797 -34.39 5.67 -13.83
N ILE A 798 -33.85 6.06 -15.00
CA ILE A 798 -32.46 6.47 -15.14
C ILE A 798 -32.16 7.76 -14.37
N PHE A 799 -33.02 8.79 -14.46
CA PHE A 799 -32.83 10.05 -13.76
C PHE A 799 -32.97 9.89 -12.23
N CYS A 800 -33.85 8.98 -11.75
CA CYS A 800 -33.86 8.59 -10.35
C CYS A 800 -32.47 8.03 -9.92
N GLY A 801 -31.84 7.19 -10.74
CA GLY A 801 -30.49 6.67 -10.51
C GLY A 801 -29.46 7.80 -10.46
N VAL A 802 -29.48 8.71 -11.44
CA VAL A 802 -28.56 9.85 -11.47
C VAL A 802 -28.69 10.70 -10.20
N PHE A 803 -29.91 11.06 -9.77
CA PHE A 803 -30.12 11.85 -8.54
C PHE A 803 -29.78 11.04 -7.27
N ASN A 804 -30.11 9.75 -7.24
CA ASN A 804 -29.75 8.89 -6.10
C ASN A 804 -28.23 8.70 -5.96
N SER A 805 -27.46 8.82 -7.03
CA SER A 805 -26.00 8.77 -6.97
C SER A 805 -25.42 9.88 -6.08
N PHE A 806 -26.02 11.07 -6.08
CA PHE A 806 -25.65 12.18 -5.18
C PHE A 806 -26.01 11.86 -3.72
N ASN A 807 -27.16 11.20 -3.48
CA ASN A 807 -27.56 10.75 -2.15
C ASN A 807 -26.61 9.72 -1.56
N ALA A 808 -26.20 8.73 -2.36
CA ALA A 808 -25.29 7.68 -1.95
C ALA A 808 -23.84 8.19 -1.73
N ARG A 809 -23.45 9.29 -2.41
CA ARG A 809 -22.11 9.86 -2.33
C ARG A 809 -21.80 10.45 -0.95
N THR A 810 -22.75 11.01 -0.25
CA THR A 810 -22.50 11.69 1.03
C THR A 810 -23.60 11.43 2.05
N GLU A 811 -23.22 11.23 3.30
CA GLU A 811 -24.15 11.17 4.45
C GLU A 811 -24.49 12.58 4.98
N ARG A 812 -23.90 13.64 4.42
CA ARG A 812 -24.13 15.01 4.82
C ARG A 812 -25.47 15.51 4.25
N LEU A 813 -26.08 16.49 4.92
CA LEU A 813 -27.26 17.18 4.39
C LEU A 813 -26.94 18.00 3.14
N ASN A 814 -25.74 18.59 3.12
CA ASN A 814 -25.25 19.26 1.91
C ASN A 814 -24.74 18.21 0.90
N LEU A 815 -25.52 17.88 -0.11
CA LEU A 815 -25.18 16.93 -1.17
C LEU A 815 -24.01 17.40 -2.05
N LEU A 816 -23.78 18.71 -2.13
CA LEU A 816 -22.69 19.29 -2.92
C LEU A 816 -21.36 19.33 -2.13
N ALA A 817 -21.36 18.87 -0.85
CA ALA A 817 -20.16 18.84 -0.04
C ALA A 817 -19.04 18.07 -0.75
N HIS A 818 -17.87 18.71 -0.85
CA HIS A 818 -16.65 18.16 -1.48
C HIS A 818 -16.81 17.73 -2.96
N LEU A 819 -17.87 18.15 -3.65
CA LEU A 819 -18.08 17.80 -5.07
C LEU A 819 -16.94 18.34 -5.95
N GLY A 820 -16.44 19.56 -5.65
CA GLY A 820 -15.29 20.16 -6.37
C GLY A 820 -13.98 19.36 -6.23
N LYS A 821 -13.86 18.46 -5.22
CA LYS A 821 -12.71 17.57 -5.07
C LYS A 821 -12.80 16.31 -5.94
N ASN A 822 -14.00 16.02 -6.51
CA ASN A 822 -14.22 14.91 -7.44
C ASN A 822 -14.95 15.39 -8.72
N PRO A 823 -14.30 16.16 -9.59
CA PRO A 823 -14.91 16.65 -10.81
C PRO A 823 -15.29 15.51 -11.78
N ARG A 824 -14.62 14.35 -11.68
CA ARG A 824 -14.93 13.17 -12.49
C ARG A 824 -16.34 12.63 -12.23
N PHE A 825 -16.78 12.63 -10.96
CA PHE A 825 -18.13 12.24 -10.60
C PHE A 825 -19.17 13.09 -11.33
N LEU A 826 -19.02 14.42 -11.25
CA LEU A 826 -19.95 15.34 -11.91
C LEU A 826 -19.95 15.15 -13.43
N PHE A 827 -18.75 15.05 -14.04
CA PHE A 827 -18.60 14.81 -15.47
C PHE A 827 -19.33 13.53 -15.92
N ILE A 828 -19.14 12.44 -15.20
CA ILE A 828 -19.77 11.15 -15.52
C ILE A 828 -21.29 11.24 -15.36
N MET A 829 -21.81 11.85 -14.29
CA MET A 829 -23.26 11.96 -14.08
C MET A 829 -23.92 12.85 -15.15
N VAL A 830 -23.27 13.95 -15.54
CA VAL A 830 -23.74 14.79 -16.66
C VAL A 830 -23.69 14.02 -17.98
N MET A 831 -22.62 13.28 -18.24
CA MET A 831 -22.48 12.45 -19.44
C MET A 831 -23.59 11.39 -19.51
N VAL A 832 -23.88 10.69 -18.40
CA VAL A 832 -24.98 9.71 -18.31
C VAL A 832 -26.31 10.39 -18.64
N GLY A 833 -26.59 11.58 -18.08
CA GLY A 833 -27.80 12.33 -18.40
C GLY A 833 -27.91 12.73 -19.86
N LEU A 834 -26.81 13.18 -20.48
CA LEU A 834 -26.78 13.54 -21.91
C LEU A 834 -27.00 12.33 -22.82
N VAL A 835 -26.32 11.19 -22.50
CA VAL A 835 -26.54 9.95 -23.27
C VAL A 835 -27.97 9.46 -23.09
N GLN A 836 -28.57 9.55 -21.93
CA GLN A 836 -29.97 9.20 -21.69
C GLN A 836 -30.91 10.09 -22.54
N CYS A 837 -30.64 11.38 -22.58
CA CYS A 837 -31.41 12.27 -23.51
C CYS A 837 -31.23 11.81 -24.95
N LEU A 838 -30.01 11.50 -25.39
CA LEU A 838 -29.79 10.99 -26.75
C LEU A 838 -30.59 9.71 -27.02
N LEU A 839 -30.67 8.77 -26.10
CA LEU A 839 -31.42 7.53 -26.23
C LEU A 839 -32.91 7.78 -26.26
N ILE A 840 -33.46 8.73 -25.50
CA ILE A 840 -34.86 9.10 -25.52
C ILE A 840 -35.27 9.66 -26.90
N TYR A 841 -34.43 10.53 -27.49
CA TYR A 841 -34.76 11.21 -28.72
C TYR A 841 -34.32 10.47 -30.00
N ARG A 842 -33.33 9.57 -29.92
CA ARG A 842 -32.75 8.86 -31.08
C ARG A 842 -32.72 7.34 -30.94
N GLY A 843 -33.08 6.76 -29.79
CA GLY A 843 -33.00 5.31 -29.53
C GLY A 843 -34.01 4.49 -30.35
N GLY A 844 -35.15 5.06 -30.70
CA GLY A 844 -36.13 4.45 -31.59
C GLY A 844 -36.63 3.06 -31.16
N SER A 845 -36.80 2.17 -32.11
CA SER A 845 -37.28 0.80 -31.85
C SER A 845 -36.31 -0.04 -30.99
N LEU A 846 -35.00 0.20 -31.08
CA LEU A 846 -33.98 -0.56 -30.32
C LEU A 846 -34.17 -0.39 -28.82
N PHE A 847 -34.43 0.84 -28.36
CA PHE A 847 -34.66 1.17 -26.95
C PHE A 847 -36.16 1.31 -26.61
N ARG A 848 -37.07 1.00 -27.49
CA ARG A 848 -38.51 1.27 -27.32
C ARG A 848 -38.77 2.70 -26.86
N THR A 849 -38.10 3.67 -27.47
CA THR A 849 -38.24 5.08 -27.11
C THR A 849 -38.85 5.90 -28.23
N SER A 850 -39.62 6.88 -27.83
CA SER A 850 -40.20 7.91 -28.73
C SER A 850 -39.84 9.29 -28.20
N PRO A 851 -39.51 10.29 -29.04
CA PRO A 851 -39.11 11.62 -28.61
C PRO A 851 -40.13 12.24 -27.64
N LEU A 852 -39.78 12.38 -26.37
CA LEU A 852 -40.66 12.94 -25.34
C LEU A 852 -40.92 14.43 -25.59
N PRO A 853 -42.19 14.91 -25.58
CA PRO A 853 -42.48 16.32 -25.53
C PRO A 853 -41.89 17.00 -24.29
N LEU A 854 -41.43 18.25 -24.44
CA LEU A 854 -40.73 18.97 -23.38
C LEU A 854 -41.54 19.03 -22.06
N PRO A 855 -42.86 19.27 -22.01
CA PRO A 855 -43.61 19.25 -20.76
C PRO A 855 -43.60 17.90 -20.05
N ALA A 856 -43.69 16.80 -20.81
CA ALA A 856 -43.61 15.45 -20.24
C ALA A 856 -42.21 15.17 -19.71
N PHE A 857 -41.15 15.57 -20.42
CA PHE A 857 -39.77 15.42 -19.96
C PHE A 857 -39.49 16.23 -18.67
N GLN A 858 -40.02 17.47 -18.59
CA GLN A 858 -39.92 18.29 -17.38
C GLN A 858 -40.61 17.64 -16.17
N LEU A 859 -41.82 17.08 -16.37
CA LEU A 859 -42.54 16.34 -15.33
C LEU A 859 -41.74 15.13 -14.86
N VAL A 860 -41.15 14.35 -15.77
CA VAL A 860 -40.31 13.20 -15.46
C VAL A 860 -39.10 13.62 -14.65
N LEU A 861 -38.40 14.70 -15.01
CA LEU A 861 -37.26 15.22 -14.27
C LEU A 861 -37.64 15.69 -12.86
N LEU A 862 -38.82 16.36 -12.74
CA LEU A 862 -39.29 16.82 -11.41
C LEU A 862 -39.64 15.64 -10.51
N LEU A 863 -40.27 14.62 -11.04
CA LEU A 863 -40.56 13.38 -10.30
C LEU A 863 -39.27 12.65 -9.90
N ALA A 864 -38.30 12.53 -10.82
CA ALA A 864 -37.00 11.92 -10.51
C ALA A 864 -36.23 12.71 -9.45
N PHE A 865 -36.29 14.04 -9.49
CA PHE A 865 -35.65 14.90 -8.51
C PHE A 865 -36.15 14.69 -7.07
N SER A 866 -37.41 14.21 -6.91
CA SER A 866 -38.02 13.95 -5.59
C SER A 866 -37.24 12.96 -4.72
N VAL A 867 -36.38 12.14 -5.33
CA VAL A 867 -35.46 11.22 -4.62
C VAL A 867 -34.51 11.98 -3.67
N ILE A 868 -34.15 13.22 -4.04
CA ILE A 868 -33.25 14.07 -3.23
C ILE A 868 -33.90 14.52 -1.91
N PRO A 869 -35.07 15.20 -1.93
CA PRO A 869 -35.72 15.63 -0.70
C PRO A 869 -36.14 14.47 0.20
N VAL A 870 -36.50 13.33 -0.36
CA VAL A 870 -36.85 12.14 0.46
C VAL A 870 -35.63 11.62 1.22
N ASP A 871 -34.47 11.50 0.61
CA ASP A 871 -33.24 11.12 1.32
C ASP A 871 -32.82 12.20 2.31
N PHE A 872 -33.02 13.47 2.01
CA PHE A 872 -32.77 14.56 2.94
C PHE A 872 -33.61 14.43 4.23
N VAL A 873 -34.91 14.12 4.10
CA VAL A 873 -35.80 13.85 5.25
C VAL A 873 -35.33 12.60 6.01
N ARG A 874 -34.98 11.51 5.32
CA ARG A 874 -34.38 10.32 5.93
C ARG A 874 -33.17 10.67 6.79
N LYS A 875 -32.22 11.45 6.23
CA LYS A 875 -31.01 11.91 6.95
C LYS A 875 -31.33 12.77 8.15
N LEU A 876 -32.37 13.62 8.05
CA LEU A 876 -32.83 14.44 9.19
C LEU A 876 -33.41 13.59 10.33
N ILE A 877 -34.26 12.60 10.01
CA ILE A 877 -34.85 11.70 10.99
C ILE A 877 -33.75 10.92 11.72
N LEU A 878 -32.79 10.36 10.99
CA LEU A 878 -31.68 9.61 11.59
C LEU A 878 -30.80 10.45 12.50
N ARG A 879 -30.65 11.75 12.22
CA ARG A 879 -29.87 12.67 13.07
C ARG A 879 -30.61 13.05 14.36
N ARG A 880 -31.95 13.07 14.35
CA ARG A 880 -32.79 13.40 15.52
C ARG A 880 -33.05 12.20 16.43
N GLY A 881 -32.87 10.97 15.94
CA GLY A 881 -33.04 9.75 16.70
C GLY A 881 -32.00 9.53 17.79
N PRO A 882 -32.25 8.61 18.78
CA PRO A 882 -31.35 8.37 19.92
C PRO A 882 -29.92 8.00 19.51
N GLY A 883 -29.76 7.35 18.36
CA GLY A 883 -28.43 7.03 17.78
C GLY A 883 -27.65 8.24 17.25
N GLY A 884 -28.31 9.34 16.86
CA GLY A 884 -27.67 10.57 16.39
C GLY A 884 -27.01 11.39 17.51
N ARG A 885 -27.53 11.31 18.74
CA ARG A 885 -26.95 11.95 19.93
C ARG A 885 -25.67 11.23 20.39
N LEU A 886 -25.60 9.92 20.27
CA LEU A 886 -24.40 9.12 20.59
C LEU A 886 -23.23 9.35 19.62
N ARG A 887 -23.49 9.70 18.37
CA ARG A 887 -22.43 10.10 17.42
C ARG A 887 -21.83 11.47 17.70
N ARG A 888 -22.61 12.40 18.30
CA ARG A 888 -22.10 13.73 18.74
C ARG A 888 -21.32 13.68 20.05
N SER A 889 -21.58 12.72 20.93
CA SER A 889 -20.95 12.60 22.25
C SER A 889 -19.69 11.71 22.26
N ARG A 890 -19.33 11.07 21.16
CA ARG A 890 -18.10 10.29 20.99
C ARG A 890 -17.08 11.01 20.09
N SER A 891 -16.89 12.31 20.32
CA SER A 891 -15.62 12.96 20.08
C SER A 891 -14.84 12.86 21.39
N PRO A 892 -13.94 11.90 21.56
CA PRO A 892 -12.99 11.98 22.65
C PRO A 892 -11.81 12.79 22.16
N PHE A 893 -11.35 13.62 23.00
CA PHE A 893 -10.19 14.45 23.09
C PHE A 893 -8.93 14.02 22.30
#